data_6d35ff81456126ecf3c12d631f01b9b0
#
_entry.id   6d35ff81456126ecf3c12d631f01b9b0
#
_cell.length_a   1.000
_cell.length_b   1.000
_cell.length_c   1.000
_cell.angle_alpha   90.00
_cell.angle_beta   90.00
_cell.angle_gamma   90.00
#
_symmetry.space_group_name_H-M   'P 1'
#
loop_
_entity.id
_entity.type
_entity.pdbx_description
1 polymer ?
#
loop_
_entity_poly.entity_id
_entity_poly.type
_entity_poly.pdbx_seq_one_letter_code
_entity_poly.pdbx_strand_id
1 'polypeptide(L)'
;MRLRDAALLSATMLATGLLAPAQAAQFRIVVNQVADPLMAGLPLPDSAPAMGLWSGVQSWPINAISVAMMPSGRIVSYGTASGSPAVQDGRTFTFWDPSQGFDRGFITYSGVGGVNSFCSAQALRPDGTLMTSGGIFDNGNDKGSLVVSSTPNGANGAFAVAAKLANDRYYSTMLTLPNGQQLIMGGNYPYAGGWNDPQGAINQGYLTGMTPELFDGTQWKSLFGAKSRDAFGPENNRWWYPRAWVAPNGKVFGITADKMWVLDPAGNGSVTAMTFKEPQRNAASATDAPNVGPVSTAAMFDTGKILQVGGNSYDNGNGFLSSSRASIIDITTGNPVVTDTSPMSVGRAWANATVLPTGQVAVTGGSKFNDRAGGDAVLQSEIWDPRTGRWSAGASGSVYRGYHSTAILMQNGALLVAGGGAPGPVSNQNAEVFYPPYLFTTVNGKTAIAPRPQIVSLSTVQLQHGQPLQFELSSPSGLSQVVLVGLSAVTHSFNSGQRRYVAGFSQNGNAVTVQAPPSTGVAPPGYYQVVAIDQKGVPSPGVIVALGAGVAAPSQVAAPAVAATTGGQGGGGNPGGTAGPGTTAASGTGTQIGIAAARVSIGADGTLVIVNADNNSLWRYVSNNAWVQIPGIYKDIAVISATRMYGIGADNNIYRYDGQTWTRVGINAKSISAASDGTIAVVNVNNDVWLKQKDDNTEAWTQVPGKAAKIAVMSRNSLWSIGLDKNVYRADQSGAWALVGHSASDIAASPDGSVMVVNSDVGTLWRKVGDNAVEAWTQLNTNVRATAVTIPNAQRAIIVGADRNIYRF
;
A
#
# COMPACT_ATOMS: atom_id res chain seq x y z
N MET A 1 48.00 54.53 45.07
CA MET A 1 49.42 55.11 44.94
C MET A 1 50.15 54.33 43.92
N ARG A 2 50.43 54.95 42.74
CA ARG A 2 51.43 54.64 41.68
C ARG A 2 51.37 53.25 41.04
N LEU A 3 50.85 53.06 39.75
CA LEU A 3 51.46 53.50 38.49
C LEU A 3 52.77 52.77 38.08
N ARG A 4 52.66 52.15 36.90
CA ARG A 4 53.64 51.99 35.76
C ARG A 4 54.09 50.60 35.50
N ASP A 5 54.31 50.09 34.26
CA ASP A 5 54.14 50.50 32.84
C ASP A 5 54.40 49.27 31.99
N ALA A 6 53.60 49.16 30.98
CA ALA A 6 53.86 48.75 29.59
C ALA A 6 55.13 47.96 29.22
N ALA A 7 54.90 46.93 28.41
CA ALA A 7 55.63 46.69 27.17
C ALA A 7 54.85 45.75 26.20
N LEU A 8 54.47 46.28 25.06
CA LEU A 8 54.10 45.58 23.87
C LEU A 8 55.24 44.69 23.34
N LEU A 9 54.87 43.43 23.00
CA LEU A 9 55.62 42.72 21.97
C LEU A 9 54.57 41.99 21.09
N SER A 10 54.40 42.56 19.90
CA SER A 10 53.63 41.95 18.79
C SER A 10 54.42 40.80 18.22
N ALA A 11 53.84 39.59 18.31
CA ALA A 11 54.26 38.44 17.52
C ALA A 11 53.11 38.07 16.58
N THR A 12 53.30 38.49 15.34
CA THR A 12 52.41 38.04 14.20
C THR A 12 52.68 36.56 13.93
N MET A 13 51.85 35.67 14.40
CA MET A 13 51.80 34.30 13.91
C MET A 13 50.81 34.23 12.72
N LEU A 14 51.36 34.05 11.51
CA LEU A 14 50.61 33.57 10.37
C LEU A 14 50.15 32.12 10.68
N ALA A 15 48.90 31.98 11.08
CA ALA A 15 48.25 30.67 11.10
C ALA A 15 47.81 30.38 9.65
N THR A 16 48.64 29.66 8.92
CA THR A 16 48.16 28.91 7.73
C THR A 16 47.20 27.83 8.23
N GLY A 17 45.93 28.18 8.28
CA GLY A 17 44.87 27.20 8.47
C GLY A 17 44.82 26.27 7.25
N LEU A 18 45.41 25.11 7.36
CA LEU A 18 45.07 23.96 6.53
C LEU A 18 43.61 23.66 6.79
N LEU A 19 42.73 24.09 5.88
CA LEU A 19 41.39 23.56 5.75
C LEU A 19 41.56 22.06 5.47
N ALA A 20 41.29 21.24 6.47
CA ALA A 20 41.14 19.81 6.27
C ALA A 20 40.12 19.60 5.14
N PRO A 21 40.41 18.76 4.16
CA PRO A 21 39.41 18.46 3.13
C PRO A 21 38.17 17.93 3.85
N ALA A 22 37.00 18.54 3.57
CA ALA A 22 35.74 18.04 4.01
C ALA A 22 35.68 16.55 3.60
N GLN A 23 35.68 15.63 4.57
CA GLN A 23 35.50 14.21 4.31
C GLN A 23 34.20 14.09 3.51
N ALA A 24 34.33 13.70 2.25
CA ALA A 24 33.16 13.32 1.44
C ALA A 24 32.40 12.28 2.25
N ALA A 25 31.17 12.61 2.64
CA ALA A 25 30.31 11.70 3.37
C ALA A 25 30.14 10.45 2.52
N GLN A 26 30.59 9.31 3.03
CA GLN A 26 30.35 8.03 2.38
C GLN A 26 28.89 7.69 2.53
N PHE A 27 28.09 7.92 1.48
CA PHE A 27 26.74 7.41 1.38
C PHE A 27 26.81 5.88 1.42
N ARG A 28 26.18 5.27 2.42
CA ARG A 28 26.34 3.83 2.68
C ARG A 28 25.19 2.98 2.19
N ILE A 29 24.03 3.62 1.94
CA ILE A 29 22.79 2.92 1.61
C ILE A 29 22.29 3.39 0.26
N VAL A 30 22.32 2.49 -0.71
CA VAL A 30 21.78 2.73 -2.06
C VAL A 30 20.26 2.55 -2.03
N VAL A 31 19.55 3.54 -2.56
CA VAL A 31 18.11 3.45 -2.78
C VAL A 31 17.87 2.81 -4.13
N ASN A 32 17.46 1.55 -4.13
CA ASN A 32 17.11 0.86 -5.37
C ASN A 32 15.87 1.52 -5.98
N GLN A 33 15.98 1.91 -7.25
CA GLN A 33 14.86 2.47 -8.00
C GLN A 33 14.16 1.34 -8.76
N VAL A 34 12.84 1.23 -8.63
CA VAL A 34 12.02 0.28 -9.39
C VAL A 34 11.02 1.04 -10.25
N ALA A 35 10.70 0.50 -11.42
CA ALA A 35 9.62 1.06 -12.24
C ALA A 35 8.31 1.09 -11.44
N ASP A 36 7.59 2.20 -11.52
CA ASP A 36 6.30 2.34 -10.85
C ASP A 36 5.17 1.85 -11.78
N PRO A 37 4.61 0.65 -11.55
CA PRO A 37 3.55 0.12 -12.38
C PRO A 37 2.25 0.93 -12.27
N LEU A 38 2.06 1.68 -11.19
CA LEU A 38 0.87 2.51 -11.00
C LEU A 38 0.92 3.79 -11.83
N MET A 39 2.11 4.23 -12.22
CA MET A 39 2.29 5.39 -13.11
C MET A 39 2.42 5.01 -14.58
N ALA A 40 2.65 3.72 -14.87
CA ALA A 40 2.81 3.24 -16.24
C ALA A 40 1.46 3.22 -16.98
N GLY A 41 1.44 3.73 -18.21
CA GLY A 41 0.25 3.66 -19.07
C GLY A 41 -0.95 4.49 -18.62
N LEU A 42 -0.75 5.45 -17.70
CA LEU A 42 -1.82 6.36 -17.32
C LEU A 42 -2.34 7.16 -18.53
N PRO A 43 -3.66 7.30 -18.69
CA PRO A 43 -4.20 8.33 -19.58
C PRO A 43 -3.76 9.70 -19.07
N LEU A 44 -3.34 10.59 -19.96
CA LEU A 44 -2.84 11.92 -19.59
C LEU A 44 -3.77 13.00 -20.17
N PRO A 45 -4.96 13.21 -19.57
CA PRO A 45 -5.88 14.26 -20.00
C PRO A 45 -5.29 15.65 -19.76
N ASP A 46 -5.64 16.61 -20.57
CA ASP A 46 -5.14 17.99 -20.49
C ASP A 46 -5.44 18.67 -19.14
N SER A 47 -6.45 18.17 -18.41
CA SER A 47 -6.81 18.65 -17.07
C SER A 47 -5.89 18.15 -15.96
N ALA A 48 -5.08 17.10 -16.18
CA ALA A 48 -4.31 16.47 -15.09
C ALA A 48 -3.30 17.41 -14.39
N PRO A 49 -2.61 18.34 -15.07
CA PRO A 49 -1.74 19.31 -14.40
C PRO A 49 -2.49 20.28 -13.46
N ALA A 50 -3.79 20.48 -13.65
CA ALA A 50 -4.60 21.36 -12.81
C ALA A 50 -5.41 20.60 -11.75
N MET A 51 -5.97 19.43 -12.10
CA MET A 51 -6.94 18.71 -11.27
C MET A 51 -6.43 17.36 -10.75
N GLY A 52 -5.27 16.89 -11.22
CA GLY A 52 -4.84 15.51 -11.00
C GLY A 52 -5.64 14.53 -11.85
N LEU A 53 -5.53 13.25 -11.48
CA LEU A 53 -6.13 12.15 -12.22
C LEU A 53 -6.56 11.04 -11.25
N TRP A 54 -7.65 10.36 -11.55
CA TRP A 54 -8.00 9.09 -10.90
C TRP A 54 -7.72 7.92 -11.83
N SER A 55 -7.22 6.81 -11.25
CA SER A 55 -7.15 5.54 -11.96
C SER A 55 -8.54 5.00 -12.26
N GLY A 56 -8.63 3.98 -13.12
CA GLY A 56 -9.80 3.11 -13.12
C GLY A 56 -9.98 2.37 -11.79
N VAL A 57 -11.19 1.88 -11.55
CA VAL A 57 -11.52 1.07 -10.37
C VAL A 57 -10.77 -0.26 -10.42
N GLN A 58 -10.10 -0.60 -9.34
CA GLN A 58 -9.32 -1.81 -9.17
C GLN A 58 -9.97 -2.73 -8.14
N SER A 59 -9.97 -4.04 -8.40
CA SER A 59 -10.45 -5.01 -7.42
C SER A 59 -9.57 -5.00 -6.17
N TRP A 60 -10.20 -5.08 -5.00
CA TRP A 60 -9.51 -5.25 -3.72
C TRP A 60 -10.08 -6.47 -2.99
N PRO A 61 -9.26 -7.34 -2.37
CA PRO A 61 -9.74 -8.63 -1.84
C PRO A 61 -10.79 -8.53 -0.73
N ILE A 62 -10.86 -7.38 -0.06
CA ILE A 62 -11.76 -7.12 1.07
C ILE A 62 -12.37 -5.72 0.97
N ASN A 63 -13.40 -5.45 1.74
CA ASN A 63 -13.77 -4.07 2.05
C ASN A 63 -12.75 -3.53 3.07
N ALA A 64 -11.88 -2.62 2.62
CA ALA A 64 -10.73 -2.10 3.36
C ALA A 64 -11.17 -1.03 4.38
N ILE A 65 -11.69 -1.46 5.53
CA ILE A 65 -12.22 -0.61 6.61
C ILE A 65 -11.09 0.12 7.34
N SER A 66 -9.95 -0.53 7.46
CA SER A 66 -8.72 0.01 8.03
C SER A 66 -7.55 -0.28 7.11
N VAL A 67 -6.67 0.72 6.94
CA VAL A 67 -5.50 0.63 6.07
C VAL A 67 -4.29 1.27 6.75
N ALA A 68 -3.12 0.65 6.66
CA ALA A 68 -1.87 1.23 7.12
C ALA A 68 -0.73 0.95 6.13
N MET A 69 0.20 1.90 6.02
CA MET A 69 1.46 1.68 5.32
C MET A 69 2.48 1.11 6.30
N MET A 70 3.05 -0.05 5.96
CA MET A 70 4.06 -0.72 6.76
C MET A 70 5.47 -0.17 6.45
N PRO A 71 6.44 -0.33 7.36
CA PRO A 71 7.83 0.11 7.12
C PRO A 71 8.49 -0.55 5.91
N SER A 72 7.96 -1.65 5.45
CA SER A 72 8.37 -2.32 4.20
C SER A 72 7.89 -1.61 2.92
N GLY A 73 7.08 -0.56 3.02
CA GLY A 73 6.40 0.07 1.88
C GLY A 73 5.13 -0.66 1.43
N ARG A 74 4.88 -1.87 1.95
CA ARG A 74 3.62 -2.57 1.73
C ARG A 74 2.48 -1.88 2.44
N ILE A 75 1.29 -2.07 1.91
CA ILE A 75 0.05 -1.58 2.50
C ILE A 75 -0.71 -2.77 3.07
N VAL A 76 -1.02 -2.71 4.36
CA VAL A 76 -1.91 -3.67 5.00
C VAL A 76 -3.31 -3.07 5.10
N SER A 77 -4.32 -3.83 4.73
CA SER A 77 -5.73 -3.51 4.96
C SER A 77 -6.41 -4.64 5.71
N TYR A 78 -7.39 -4.32 6.54
CA TYR A 78 -8.22 -5.31 7.18
C TYR A 78 -9.67 -4.86 7.25
N GLY A 79 -10.58 -5.84 7.26
CA GLY A 79 -12.01 -5.64 7.20
C GLY A 79 -12.72 -6.88 6.71
N THR A 80 -13.97 -6.70 6.23
CA THR A 80 -14.79 -7.81 5.79
C THR A 80 -14.45 -8.29 4.38
N ALA A 81 -14.33 -9.61 4.21
CA ALA A 81 -14.20 -10.24 2.91
C ALA A 81 -15.55 -10.42 2.19
N SER A 82 -16.69 -10.19 2.87
CA SER A 82 -18.02 -10.29 2.28
C SER A 82 -18.37 -9.03 1.47
N GLY A 83 -18.98 -9.23 0.31
CA GLY A 83 -19.61 -8.15 -0.47
C GLY A 83 -20.95 -7.66 0.10
N SER A 84 -21.49 -8.32 1.15
CA SER A 84 -22.73 -7.90 1.80
C SER A 84 -22.50 -6.71 2.73
N PRO A 85 -23.28 -5.62 2.62
CA PRO A 85 -23.19 -4.49 3.52
C PRO A 85 -23.51 -4.81 4.99
N ALA A 86 -24.18 -5.92 5.25
CA ALA A 86 -24.56 -6.32 6.61
C ALA A 86 -23.45 -7.05 7.37
N VAL A 87 -22.45 -7.58 6.68
CA VAL A 87 -21.38 -8.36 7.33
C VAL A 87 -20.33 -7.46 7.93
N GLN A 88 -20.07 -7.62 9.23
CA GLN A 88 -19.09 -6.88 10.02
C GLN A 88 -18.07 -7.87 10.58
N ASP A 89 -16.94 -8.05 9.86
CA ASP A 89 -15.86 -8.95 10.27
C ASP A 89 -14.48 -8.32 9.95
N GLY A 90 -13.61 -8.29 10.94
CA GLY A 90 -12.25 -7.73 10.86
C GLY A 90 -11.15 -8.79 10.97
N ARG A 91 -11.43 -10.06 10.69
CA ARG A 91 -10.48 -11.19 10.77
C ARG A 91 -9.79 -11.47 9.44
N THR A 92 -10.06 -10.69 8.40
CA THR A 92 -9.38 -10.83 7.11
C THR A 92 -8.42 -9.65 6.94
N PHE A 93 -7.15 -9.99 6.73
CA PHE A 93 -6.06 -9.04 6.50
C PHE A 93 -5.49 -9.25 5.11
N THR A 94 -5.29 -8.17 4.37
CA THR A 94 -4.67 -8.18 3.05
C THR A 94 -3.45 -7.27 3.05
N PHE A 95 -2.30 -7.82 2.68
CA PHE A 95 -1.09 -7.05 2.38
C PHE A 95 -0.98 -6.86 0.88
N TRP A 96 -0.67 -5.66 0.45
CA TRP A 96 -0.45 -5.33 -0.94
C TRP A 96 0.91 -4.65 -1.11
N ASP A 97 1.63 -5.04 -2.14
CA ASP A 97 2.90 -4.43 -2.54
C ASP A 97 2.65 -3.52 -3.76
N PRO A 98 2.65 -2.17 -3.59
CA PRO A 98 2.39 -1.25 -4.69
C PRO A 98 3.36 -1.38 -5.87
N SER A 99 4.59 -1.84 -5.62
CA SER A 99 5.60 -2.05 -6.67
C SER A 99 5.23 -3.17 -7.64
N GLN A 100 4.24 -3.99 -7.31
CA GLN A 100 3.74 -5.08 -8.14
C GLN A 100 2.49 -4.69 -8.95
N GLY A 101 1.94 -3.48 -8.76
CA GLY A 101 0.67 -3.08 -9.35
C GLY A 101 -0.55 -3.75 -8.72
N PHE A 102 -1.74 -3.51 -9.29
CA PHE A 102 -2.99 -4.06 -8.77
C PHE A 102 -3.24 -5.52 -9.17
N ASP A 103 -2.62 -5.97 -10.25
CA ASP A 103 -2.78 -7.35 -10.72
C ASP A 103 -2.05 -8.37 -9.84
N ARG A 104 -1.18 -7.90 -8.95
CA ARG A 104 -0.28 -8.71 -8.12
C ARG A 104 0.02 -8.04 -6.79
N GLY A 105 0.84 -8.73 -5.98
CA GLY A 105 1.33 -8.16 -4.72
C GLY A 105 0.37 -8.34 -3.56
N PHE A 106 -0.79 -8.96 -3.74
CA PHE A 106 -1.73 -9.26 -2.66
C PHE A 106 -1.39 -10.58 -1.96
N ILE A 107 -1.36 -10.52 -0.62
CA ILE A 107 -1.32 -11.69 0.25
C ILE A 107 -2.45 -11.52 1.25
N THR A 108 -3.43 -12.42 1.23
CA THR A 108 -4.62 -12.33 2.08
C THR A 108 -4.63 -13.46 3.11
N TYR A 109 -4.87 -13.11 4.36
CA TYR A 109 -5.05 -14.02 5.49
C TYR A 109 -6.48 -13.89 5.99
N SER A 110 -7.25 -14.98 5.91
CA SER A 110 -8.63 -15.04 6.39
C SER A 110 -8.72 -15.82 7.69
N GLY A 111 -9.70 -15.48 8.53
CA GLY A 111 -9.92 -16.18 9.80
C GLY A 111 -8.81 -16.00 10.82
N VAL A 112 -8.11 -14.85 10.81
CA VAL A 112 -7.09 -14.53 11.79
C VAL A 112 -7.70 -14.59 13.18
N GLY A 113 -7.23 -15.56 14.01
CA GLY A 113 -7.83 -15.88 15.30
C GLY A 113 -7.45 -14.91 16.41
N GLY A 114 -8.22 -14.96 17.50
CA GLY A 114 -7.93 -14.27 18.76
C GLY A 114 -8.49 -12.86 18.92
N VAL A 115 -8.69 -12.11 17.81
CA VAL A 115 -9.25 -10.74 17.84
C VAL A 115 -10.04 -10.47 16.57
N ASN A 116 -11.25 -9.96 16.70
CA ASN A 116 -11.98 -9.40 15.58
C ASN A 116 -11.71 -7.89 15.50
N SER A 117 -10.77 -7.52 14.63
CA SER A 117 -10.30 -6.13 14.49
C SER A 117 -11.27 -5.20 13.72
N PHE A 118 -12.52 -5.61 13.49
CA PHE A 118 -13.52 -4.75 12.86
C PHE A 118 -13.77 -3.51 13.73
N CYS A 119 -13.55 -2.32 13.17
CA CYS A 119 -13.66 -1.06 13.89
C CYS A 119 -12.74 -0.93 15.12
N SER A 120 -11.58 -1.56 15.10
CA SER A 120 -10.54 -1.42 16.12
C SER A 120 -9.75 -0.11 15.97
N ALA A 121 -8.96 0.21 16.99
CA ALA A 121 -7.87 1.19 16.88
C ALA A 121 -6.63 0.53 16.26
N GLN A 122 -5.76 1.33 15.64
CA GLN A 122 -4.48 0.87 15.10
C GLN A 122 -3.36 1.91 15.24
N ALA A 123 -2.11 1.44 15.43
CA ALA A 123 -0.91 2.27 15.40
C ALA A 123 0.31 1.47 14.97
N LEU A 124 1.20 2.08 14.18
CA LEU A 124 2.54 1.55 13.90
C LEU A 124 3.41 1.69 15.16
N ARG A 125 4.11 0.60 15.51
CA ARG A 125 5.02 0.54 16.65
C ARG A 125 6.47 0.79 16.23
N PRO A 126 7.33 1.23 17.16
CA PRO A 126 8.75 1.43 16.89
C PRO A 126 9.50 0.16 16.41
N ASP A 127 9.00 -1.02 16.73
CA ASP A 127 9.55 -2.30 16.26
C ASP A 127 9.18 -2.67 14.81
N GLY A 128 8.42 -1.80 14.12
CA GLY A 128 7.99 -1.97 12.73
C GLY A 128 6.71 -2.79 12.56
N THR A 129 6.08 -3.21 13.64
CA THR A 129 4.79 -3.91 13.60
C THR A 129 3.62 -2.93 13.65
N LEU A 130 2.46 -3.35 13.16
CA LEU A 130 1.19 -2.68 13.38
C LEU A 130 0.47 -3.35 14.56
N MET A 131 0.04 -2.58 15.52
CA MET A 131 -0.84 -3.05 16.59
C MET A 131 -2.28 -2.66 16.27
N THR A 132 -3.21 -3.61 16.38
CA THR A 132 -4.65 -3.34 16.40
C THR A 132 -5.21 -3.74 17.76
N SER A 133 -6.12 -2.95 18.32
CA SER A 133 -6.68 -3.22 19.65
C SER A 133 -8.14 -2.81 19.74
N GLY A 134 -8.92 -3.60 20.48
CA GLY A 134 -10.37 -3.49 20.51
C GLY A 134 -11.00 -4.07 19.25
N GLY A 135 -12.18 -3.58 18.91
CA GLY A 135 -12.93 -4.02 17.73
C GLY A 135 -14.32 -4.53 18.10
N ILE A 136 -14.96 -5.24 17.17
CA ILE A 136 -16.32 -5.72 17.39
C ILE A 136 -16.33 -6.90 18.36
N PHE A 137 -17.38 -6.91 19.20
CA PHE A 137 -17.65 -8.00 20.13
C PHE A 137 -17.80 -9.35 19.40
N ASP A 138 -16.97 -10.29 19.81
CA ASP A 138 -17.04 -11.67 19.36
C ASP A 138 -16.77 -12.58 20.55
N ASN A 139 -17.85 -13.10 21.16
CA ASN A 139 -17.78 -13.96 22.34
C ASN A 139 -17.03 -13.33 23.55
N GLY A 140 -17.14 -12.02 23.76
CA GLY A 140 -16.52 -11.31 24.88
C GLY A 140 -15.10 -10.80 24.63
N ASN A 141 -14.67 -10.59 23.40
CA ASN A 141 -13.28 -10.27 23.05
C ASN A 141 -13.04 -8.93 22.34
N ASP A 142 -13.82 -7.92 22.62
CA ASP A 142 -13.55 -6.52 22.20
C ASP A 142 -12.44 -5.82 23.03
N LYS A 143 -11.80 -6.56 23.93
CA LYS A 143 -10.57 -6.20 24.67
C LYS A 143 -9.30 -6.73 24.05
N GLY A 144 -9.39 -7.44 22.94
CA GLY A 144 -8.25 -8.08 22.30
C GLY A 144 -7.24 -7.10 21.69
N SER A 145 -6.00 -7.51 21.62
CA SER A 145 -4.94 -6.81 20.88
C SER A 145 -4.19 -7.79 20.00
N LEU A 146 -3.92 -7.37 18.77
CA LEU A 146 -3.21 -8.15 17.75
C LEU A 146 -2.01 -7.35 17.26
N VAL A 147 -0.86 -8.00 17.15
CA VAL A 147 0.35 -7.45 16.54
C VAL A 147 0.52 -8.07 15.15
N VAL A 148 0.67 -7.23 14.15
CA VAL A 148 0.76 -7.58 12.74
C VAL A 148 2.16 -7.27 12.23
N SER A 149 2.88 -8.29 11.72
CA SER A 149 4.24 -8.14 11.19
C SER A 149 4.24 -7.35 9.87
N SER A 150 5.28 -6.55 9.65
CA SER A 150 5.51 -5.84 8.38
C SER A 150 5.95 -6.76 7.23
N THR A 151 6.48 -7.94 7.57
CA THR A 151 6.95 -8.94 6.61
C THR A 151 6.30 -10.28 6.92
N PRO A 152 5.11 -10.57 6.38
CA PRO A 152 4.46 -11.85 6.61
C PRO A 152 5.29 -13.00 6.02
N ASN A 153 5.78 -13.86 6.89
CA ASN A 153 6.52 -15.07 6.52
C ASN A 153 5.65 -16.30 6.79
N GLY A 154 4.90 -16.77 5.78
CA GLY A 154 4.04 -17.94 5.90
C GLY A 154 2.75 -17.70 6.72
N ALA A 155 1.93 -18.73 6.87
CA ALA A 155 0.56 -18.63 7.42
C ALA A 155 0.50 -18.20 8.91
N ASN A 156 1.53 -18.44 9.70
CA ASN A 156 1.53 -18.21 11.15
C ASN A 156 2.51 -17.11 11.61
N GLY A 157 3.34 -16.54 10.71
CA GLY A 157 4.39 -15.59 11.10
C GLY A 157 3.97 -14.11 11.06
N ALA A 158 2.75 -13.82 10.59
CA ALA A 158 2.30 -12.44 10.40
C ALA A 158 1.56 -11.85 11.62
N PHE A 159 1.07 -12.69 12.54
CA PHE A 159 0.15 -12.28 13.59
C PHE A 159 0.54 -12.87 14.95
N ALA A 160 0.47 -12.02 15.98
CA ALA A 160 0.65 -12.44 17.36
C ALA A 160 -0.41 -11.76 18.25
N VAL A 161 -1.05 -12.53 19.12
CA VAL A 161 -1.99 -11.97 20.12
C VAL A 161 -1.17 -11.30 21.22
N ALA A 162 -1.51 -10.07 21.55
CA ALA A 162 -0.89 -9.31 22.64
C ALA A 162 -1.80 -9.25 23.88
N ALA A 163 -1.33 -8.57 24.93
CA ALA A 163 -2.09 -8.41 26.17
C ALA A 163 -3.47 -7.76 25.90
N LYS A 164 -4.46 -8.19 26.68
CA LYS A 164 -5.82 -7.65 26.62
C LYS A 164 -5.90 -6.30 27.32
N LEU A 165 -6.74 -5.41 26.76
CA LEU A 165 -7.20 -4.18 27.40
C LEU A 165 -7.99 -4.47 28.69
N ALA A 166 -8.02 -3.52 29.59
CA ALA A 166 -8.90 -3.57 30.77
C ALA A 166 -10.37 -3.30 30.37
N ASN A 167 -10.58 -2.45 29.37
CA ASN A 167 -11.89 -2.00 28.93
C ASN A 167 -12.21 -2.43 27.50
N ASP A 168 -13.51 -2.60 27.22
CA ASP A 168 -14.00 -2.84 25.86
C ASP A 168 -13.79 -1.60 24.99
N ARG A 169 -13.36 -1.79 23.72
CA ARG A 169 -12.92 -0.70 22.85
C ARG A 169 -13.39 -0.87 21.40
N TYR A 170 -14.67 -0.65 21.19
CA TYR A 170 -15.22 -0.47 19.84
C TYR A 170 -15.19 1.03 19.49
N TYR A 171 -14.65 1.42 18.33
CA TYR A 171 -14.49 2.82 17.89
C TYR A 171 -13.49 3.65 18.72
N SER A 172 -12.39 3.05 19.06
CA SER A 172 -11.29 3.73 19.77
C SER A 172 -10.21 4.25 18.81
N THR A 173 -9.34 5.11 19.31
CA THR A 173 -8.16 5.62 18.61
C THR A 173 -6.89 5.27 19.36
N MET A 174 -5.83 4.91 18.63
CA MET A 174 -4.51 4.58 19.18
C MET A 174 -3.43 5.46 18.57
N LEU A 175 -2.46 5.88 19.39
CA LEU A 175 -1.29 6.65 18.99
C LEU A 175 -0.01 6.03 19.54
N THR A 176 1.10 6.22 18.81
CA THR A 176 2.45 6.02 19.35
C THR A 176 2.93 7.32 19.98
N LEU A 177 3.32 7.25 21.26
CA LEU A 177 3.74 8.37 22.08
C LEU A 177 5.23 8.73 21.89
N PRO A 178 5.70 9.89 22.41
CA PRO A 178 7.11 10.29 22.36
C PRO A 178 8.12 9.31 22.95
N ASN A 179 7.68 8.46 23.87
CA ASN A 179 8.50 7.39 24.48
C ASN A 179 8.36 6.03 23.76
N GLY A 180 7.64 5.97 22.64
CA GLY A 180 7.42 4.74 21.86
C GLY A 180 6.29 3.84 22.36
N GLN A 181 5.67 4.15 23.48
CA GLN A 181 4.50 3.41 23.99
C GLN A 181 3.23 3.70 23.17
N GLN A 182 2.23 2.82 23.22
CA GLN A 182 0.94 3.02 22.56
C GLN A 182 -0.10 3.51 23.58
N LEU A 183 -0.80 4.57 23.24
CA LEU A 183 -1.93 5.10 24.01
C LEU A 183 -3.22 4.83 23.23
N ILE A 184 -4.19 4.16 23.87
CA ILE A 184 -5.56 3.97 23.34
C ILE A 184 -6.55 4.80 24.13
N MET A 185 -7.50 5.44 23.44
CA MET A 185 -8.48 6.34 24.04
C MET A 185 -9.83 6.25 23.33
N GLY A 186 -10.90 6.60 24.04
CA GLY A 186 -12.27 6.46 23.55
C GLY A 186 -12.69 4.99 23.37
N GLY A 187 -13.72 4.79 22.57
CA GLY A 187 -14.33 3.49 22.38
C GLY A 187 -15.27 3.08 23.51
N ASN A 188 -16.12 2.09 23.24
CA ASN A 188 -17.01 1.51 24.23
C ASN A 188 -17.32 0.04 23.94
N TYR A 189 -18.24 -0.53 24.70
CA TYR A 189 -18.90 -1.79 24.34
C TYR A 189 -19.77 -1.60 23.08
N PRO A 190 -19.68 -2.47 22.07
CA PRO A 190 -20.45 -2.35 20.85
C PRO A 190 -21.96 -2.29 21.11
N TYR A 191 -22.64 -1.41 20.39
CA TYR A 191 -24.10 -1.25 20.44
C TYR A 191 -24.69 -0.84 21.78
N ALA A 192 -23.88 -0.32 22.71
CA ALA A 192 -24.38 0.30 23.92
C ALA A 192 -25.30 1.47 23.57
N GLY A 193 -26.48 1.53 24.15
CA GLY A 193 -27.49 2.58 23.89
C GLY A 193 -27.15 3.95 24.44
N GLY A 194 -25.85 4.32 24.51
CA GLY A 194 -25.35 5.51 25.17
C GLY A 194 -25.83 6.85 24.62
N TRP A 195 -26.18 6.92 23.33
CA TRP A 195 -26.67 8.12 22.70
C TRP A 195 -28.15 8.47 23.03
N ASN A 196 -28.98 7.48 23.45
CA ASN A 196 -30.37 7.70 23.83
C ASN A 196 -30.51 7.86 25.34
N ASP A 197 -29.72 7.12 26.12
CA ASP A 197 -29.67 7.21 27.59
C ASP A 197 -28.22 7.11 28.09
N PRO A 198 -27.46 8.20 27.99
CA PRO A 198 -26.06 8.23 28.40
C PRO A 198 -25.82 7.79 29.83
N GLN A 199 -26.64 8.19 30.76
CA GLN A 199 -26.49 7.85 32.19
C GLN A 199 -26.86 6.41 32.46
N GLY A 200 -27.89 5.89 31.79
CA GLY A 200 -28.28 4.49 31.89
C GLY A 200 -27.20 3.57 31.34
N ALA A 201 -26.58 3.92 30.24
CA ALA A 201 -25.46 3.17 29.67
C ALA A 201 -24.24 3.12 30.62
N ILE A 202 -23.90 4.22 31.27
CA ILE A 202 -22.83 4.27 32.30
C ILE A 202 -23.20 3.40 33.50
N ASN A 203 -24.44 3.48 34.00
CA ASN A 203 -24.89 2.72 35.15
C ASN A 203 -24.91 1.21 34.91
N GLN A 204 -25.11 0.79 33.65
CA GLN A 204 -25.06 -0.59 33.20
C GLN A 204 -23.64 -1.07 32.87
N GLY A 205 -22.63 -0.20 32.98
CA GLY A 205 -21.23 -0.53 32.67
C GLY A 205 -20.89 -0.61 31.18
N TYR A 206 -21.76 -0.13 30.28
CA TYR A 206 -21.53 -0.21 28.86
C TYR A 206 -20.49 0.77 28.31
N LEU A 207 -20.27 1.91 29.00
CA LEU A 207 -19.33 2.93 28.58
C LEU A 207 -18.07 2.88 29.44
N THR A 208 -17.19 1.96 29.12
CA THR A 208 -15.97 1.72 29.88
C THR A 208 -14.74 2.46 29.31
N GLY A 209 -14.76 2.86 28.05
CA GLY A 209 -13.64 3.51 27.35
C GLY A 209 -13.35 4.96 27.73
N MET A 210 -14.01 5.51 28.76
CA MET A 210 -13.73 6.87 29.29
C MET A 210 -12.37 7.02 29.95
N THR A 211 -11.72 5.92 30.32
CA THR A 211 -10.37 5.88 30.89
C THR A 211 -9.39 5.45 29.82
N PRO A 212 -8.46 6.29 29.35
CA PRO A 212 -7.41 5.88 28.42
C PRO A 212 -6.52 4.79 29.00
N GLU A 213 -5.93 3.98 28.14
CA GLU A 213 -5.00 2.92 28.54
C GLU A 213 -3.67 3.07 27.78
N LEU A 214 -2.58 2.79 28.50
CA LEU A 214 -1.20 2.87 27.99
C LEU A 214 -0.59 1.47 27.90
N PHE A 215 -0.07 1.08 26.74
CA PHE A 215 0.66 -0.15 26.54
C PHE A 215 2.15 0.08 26.77
N ASP A 216 2.74 -0.62 27.75
CA ASP A 216 4.14 -0.46 28.13
C ASP A 216 5.12 -1.34 27.33
N GLY A 217 4.60 -2.10 26.37
CA GLY A 217 5.34 -3.11 25.60
C GLY A 217 4.94 -4.54 25.96
N THR A 218 4.36 -4.76 27.16
CA THR A 218 3.96 -6.07 27.68
C THR A 218 2.49 -6.12 28.12
N GLN A 219 1.99 -5.06 28.74
CA GLN A 219 0.64 -5.01 29.29
C GLN A 219 0.02 -3.61 29.13
N TRP A 220 -1.31 -3.57 29.22
CA TRP A 220 -2.09 -2.33 29.27
C TRP A 220 -2.25 -1.84 30.70
N LYS A 221 -2.06 -0.54 30.90
CA LYS A 221 -2.25 0.16 32.16
C LYS A 221 -3.31 1.25 32.00
N SER A 222 -4.37 1.20 32.79
CA SER A 222 -5.40 2.25 32.84
C SER A 222 -4.86 3.55 33.45
N LEU A 223 -5.10 4.68 32.78
CA LEU A 223 -4.72 6.00 33.23
C LEU A 223 -5.91 6.64 33.97
N PHE A 224 -6.14 6.25 35.22
CA PHE A 224 -7.34 6.67 35.99
C PHE A 224 -7.42 8.17 36.23
N GLY A 225 -6.30 8.91 36.29
CA GLY A 225 -6.28 10.35 36.39
C GLY A 225 -6.74 11.06 35.10
N ALA A 226 -6.73 10.35 33.97
CA ALA A 226 -7.23 10.84 32.67
C ALA A 226 -8.66 10.37 32.36
N LYS A 227 -9.36 9.71 33.30
CA LYS A 227 -10.78 9.37 33.12
C LYS A 227 -11.59 10.63 32.92
N SER A 228 -12.31 10.74 31.81
CA SER A 228 -13.08 11.95 31.50
C SER A 228 -14.36 11.66 30.74
N ARG A 229 -15.48 12.07 31.28
CA ARG A 229 -16.77 12.08 30.61
C ARG A 229 -16.83 13.17 29.53
N ASP A 230 -16.20 14.32 29.78
CA ASP A 230 -16.17 15.42 28.81
C ASP A 230 -15.32 15.10 27.58
N ALA A 231 -14.21 14.38 27.72
CA ALA A 231 -13.37 14.01 26.60
C ALA A 231 -13.85 12.76 25.87
N PHE A 232 -14.35 11.74 26.57
CA PHE A 232 -14.60 10.40 26.05
C PHE A 232 -15.97 9.81 26.44
N GLY A 233 -16.89 10.62 26.95
CA GLY A 233 -18.20 10.17 27.44
C GLY A 233 -19.23 9.92 26.35
N PRO A 234 -20.45 9.56 26.77
CA PRO A 234 -21.52 9.20 25.85
C PRO A 234 -22.15 10.38 25.13
N GLU A 235 -22.06 11.57 25.72
CA GLU A 235 -22.67 12.79 25.17
C GLU A 235 -22.10 13.06 23.77
N ASN A 236 -22.99 13.28 22.83
CA ASN A 236 -22.63 13.54 21.42
C ASN A 236 -21.67 12.50 20.83
N ASN A 237 -21.62 11.28 21.37
CA ASN A 237 -20.69 10.22 20.97
C ASN A 237 -19.21 10.63 21.08
N ARG A 238 -18.80 11.34 22.13
CA ARG A 238 -17.42 11.77 22.35
C ARG A 238 -16.44 10.61 22.41
N TRP A 239 -16.89 9.40 22.71
CA TRP A 239 -16.10 8.17 22.72
C TRP A 239 -15.73 7.66 21.31
N TRP A 240 -16.42 8.15 20.26
CA TRP A 240 -16.33 7.62 18.90
C TRP A 240 -15.14 8.20 18.15
N TYR A 241 -14.10 7.38 17.94
CA TYR A 241 -12.86 7.72 17.20
C TYR A 241 -12.33 9.12 17.51
N PRO A 242 -11.83 9.41 18.70
CA PRO A 242 -11.17 10.67 18.99
C PRO A 242 -10.09 10.99 17.96
N ARG A 243 -10.13 12.16 17.31
CA ARG A 243 -9.05 12.62 16.46
C ARG A 243 -7.95 13.15 17.35
N ALA A 244 -6.77 12.52 17.32
CA ALA A 244 -5.74 12.86 18.29
C ALA A 244 -4.35 12.84 17.69
N TRP A 245 -3.46 13.69 18.24
CA TRP A 245 -2.07 13.83 17.82
C TRP A 245 -1.18 14.10 19.02
N VAL A 246 0.07 13.64 18.97
CA VAL A 246 1.12 14.14 19.86
C VAL A 246 1.41 15.58 19.46
N ALA A 247 1.28 16.50 20.41
CA ALA A 247 1.60 17.92 20.26
C ALA A 247 3.12 18.16 20.40
N PRO A 248 3.64 19.32 19.92
CA PRO A 248 5.08 19.64 20.03
C PRO A 248 5.63 19.61 21.46
N ASN A 249 4.79 19.85 22.46
CA ASN A 249 5.14 19.80 23.89
C ASN A 249 5.15 18.36 24.47
N GLY A 250 4.89 17.33 23.65
CA GLY A 250 4.88 15.92 24.04
C GLY A 250 3.56 15.42 24.64
N LYS A 251 2.59 16.29 24.92
CA LYS A 251 1.23 15.90 25.34
C LYS A 251 0.40 15.48 24.13
N VAL A 252 -0.76 14.87 24.39
CA VAL A 252 -1.70 14.48 23.33
C VAL A 252 -2.82 15.52 23.26
N PHE A 253 -2.98 16.13 22.11
CA PHE A 253 -4.13 16.96 21.78
C PHE A 253 -5.16 16.14 21.02
N GLY A 254 -6.45 16.34 21.28
CA GLY A 254 -7.51 15.66 20.55
C GLY A 254 -8.80 16.46 20.39
N ILE A 255 -9.62 15.97 19.47
CA ILE A 255 -10.95 16.48 19.14
C ILE A 255 -11.93 15.31 19.20
N THR A 256 -13.01 15.51 19.94
CA THR A 256 -14.12 14.55 20.01
C THR A 256 -15.43 15.30 19.86
N ALA A 257 -16.28 14.85 18.94
CA ALA A 257 -17.61 15.45 18.70
C ALA A 257 -17.66 16.98 18.86
N ASP A 258 -18.02 17.46 20.06
CA ASP A 258 -18.20 18.87 20.43
C ASP A 258 -17.10 19.41 21.33
N LYS A 259 -16.06 18.62 21.64
CA LYS A 259 -14.97 19.00 22.57
C LYS A 259 -13.60 18.91 21.90
N MET A 260 -12.69 19.76 22.34
CA MET A 260 -11.23 19.57 22.26
C MET A 260 -10.72 19.19 23.64
N TRP A 261 -9.57 18.54 23.70
CA TRP A 261 -8.94 18.17 24.96
C TRP A 261 -7.42 18.04 24.82
N VAL A 262 -6.73 18.21 25.97
CA VAL A 262 -5.29 17.94 26.10
C VAL A 262 -5.10 16.86 27.16
N LEU A 263 -4.42 15.79 26.81
CA LEU A 263 -4.11 14.66 27.70
C LEU A 263 -2.61 14.59 27.95
N ASP A 264 -2.22 14.53 29.21
CA ASP A 264 -0.86 14.20 29.64
C ASP A 264 -0.83 12.74 30.09
N PRO A 265 -0.10 11.85 29.41
CA PRO A 265 -0.06 10.42 29.76
C PRO A 265 0.89 10.11 30.93
N ALA A 266 1.60 11.09 31.48
CA ALA A 266 2.57 10.88 32.56
C ALA A 266 1.90 10.40 33.84
N GLY A 267 2.55 9.48 34.57
CA GLY A 267 2.09 8.97 35.87
C GLY A 267 0.77 8.20 35.77
N ASN A 268 -0.29 8.73 36.38
CA ASN A 268 -1.66 8.18 36.31
C ASN A 268 -2.51 8.84 35.21
N GLY A 269 -1.91 9.71 34.41
CA GLY A 269 -2.57 10.50 33.40
C GLY A 269 -3.35 11.70 33.94
N SER A 270 -3.57 12.68 33.10
CA SER A 270 -4.52 13.77 33.32
C SER A 270 -5.12 14.23 31.99
N VAL A 271 -6.34 14.77 32.01
CA VAL A 271 -6.95 15.33 30.80
C VAL A 271 -7.75 16.58 31.14
N THR A 272 -7.65 17.60 30.31
CA THR A 272 -8.45 18.82 30.37
C THR A 272 -9.23 18.95 29.07
N ALA A 273 -10.56 19.00 29.18
CA ALA A 273 -11.46 19.19 28.05
C ALA A 273 -11.92 20.66 27.97
N MET A 274 -12.17 21.12 26.74
CA MET A 274 -12.67 22.45 26.41
C MET A 274 -13.73 22.36 25.31
N THR A 275 -14.64 23.33 25.29
CA THR A 275 -15.70 23.39 24.27
C THR A 275 -15.09 23.69 22.90
N PHE A 276 -15.60 22.99 21.86
CA PHE A 276 -15.27 23.26 20.46
C PHE A 276 -16.49 23.80 19.72
N LYS A 277 -17.24 22.94 19.06
CA LYS A 277 -18.45 23.30 18.30
C LYS A 277 -19.47 22.15 18.46
N GLU A 278 -20.75 22.46 18.38
CA GLU A 278 -21.79 21.45 18.40
C GLU A 278 -22.43 21.24 17.04
N PRO A 279 -22.71 19.98 16.62
CA PRO A 279 -23.46 19.68 15.42
C PRO A 279 -24.85 20.35 15.41
N GLN A 280 -25.29 20.80 14.23
CA GLN A 280 -26.57 21.48 14.05
C GLN A 280 -27.46 20.72 13.08
N ARG A 281 -28.61 20.19 13.58
CA ARG A 281 -29.59 19.47 12.73
C ARG A 281 -30.16 20.31 11.60
N ASN A 282 -30.46 21.58 11.90
CA ASN A 282 -31.22 22.48 11.04
C ASN A 282 -30.33 23.55 10.41
N ALA A 283 -29.10 23.19 10.05
CA ALA A 283 -28.23 24.09 9.28
C ALA A 283 -28.90 24.45 7.95
N ALA A 284 -29.00 25.75 7.66
CA ALA A 284 -29.66 26.25 6.45
C ALA A 284 -28.86 25.93 5.17
N SER A 285 -27.54 25.81 5.31
CA SER A 285 -26.62 25.50 4.20
C SER A 285 -25.42 24.72 4.71
N ALA A 286 -24.64 24.15 3.79
CA ALA A 286 -23.39 23.47 4.12
C ALA A 286 -22.35 24.42 4.77
N THR A 287 -22.40 25.71 4.47
CA THR A 287 -21.55 26.74 5.08
C THR A 287 -22.01 27.17 6.48
N ASP A 288 -23.28 26.94 6.82
CA ASP A 288 -23.79 27.17 8.18
C ASP A 288 -23.57 25.98 9.09
N ALA A 289 -23.53 24.76 8.50
CA ALA A 289 -23.27 23.53 9.22
C ALA A 289 -21.85 23.54 9.84
N PRO A 290 -21.67 23.29 11.16
CA PRO A 290 -20.36 23.32 11.80
C PRO A 290 -19.50 22.12 11.39
N ASN A 291 -18.19 22.34 11.21
CA ASN A 291 -17.21 21.29 10.86
C ASN A 291 -16.77 20.50 12.08
N VAL A 292 -17.63 19.66 12.57
CA VAL A 292 -17.49 18.98 13.87
C VAL A 292 -18.15 17.59 13.83
N GLY A 293 -17.99 16.83 14.90
CA GLY A 293 -18.56 15.51 15.07
C GLY A 293 -17.63 14.37 14.60
N PRO A 294 -17.95 13.13 14.99
CA PRO A 294 -17.15 11.96 14.63
C PRO A 294 -17.14 11.65 13.12
N VAL A 295 -18.01 12.27 12.34
CA VAL A 295 -18.08 12.11 10.89
C VAL A 295 -17.28 13.18 10.12
N SER A 296 -16.62 14.10 10.83
CA SER A 296 -15.65 15.05 10.24
C SER A 296 -14.33 14.35 9.94
N THR A 297 -13.44 15.02 9.23
CA THR A 297 -12.06 14.57 9.02
C THR A 297 -11.07 15.65 9.42
N ALA A 298 -9.84 15.23 9.79
CA ALA A 298 -8.81 16.18 10.18
C ALA A 298 -7.40 15.63 9.89
N ALA A 299 -6.45 16.54 9.62
CA ALA A 299 -5.09 16.17 9.29
C ALA A 299 -4.08 17.20 9.83
N MET A 300 -2.97 16.74 10.43
CA MET A 300 -1.87 17.60 10.87
C MET A 300 -0.95 17.88 9.67
N PHE A 301 -1.19 18.99 8.96
CA PHE A 301 -0.50 19.38 7.73
C PHE A 301 0.87 20.01 7.95
N ASP A 302 1.12 20.51 9.15
CA ASP A 302 2.43 21.02 9.59
C ASP A 302 2.56 20.77 11.10
N THR A 303 3.77 20.92 11.64
CA THR A 303 4.06 20.73 13.07
C THR A 303 3.11 21.57 13.93
N GLY A 304 2.25 20.89 14.69
CA GLY A 304 1.26 21.53 15.57
C GLY A 304 0.13 22.28 14.86
N LYS A 305 -0.05 22.12 13.54
CA LYS A 305 -1.15 22.77 12.79
C LYS A 305 -2.04 21.73 12.15
N ILE A 306 -3.31 21.75 12.49
CA ILE A 306 -4.31 20.76 12.10
C ILE A 306 -5.38 21.45 11.27
N LEU A 307 -5.73 20.87 10.11
CA LEU A 307 -6.92 21.22 9.34
C LEU A 307 -8.07 20.30 9.78
N GLN A 308 -9.14 20.88 10.30
CA GLN A 308 -10.39 20.19 10.64
C GLN A 308 -11.44 20.56 9.60
N VAL A 309 -12.10 19.58 8.97
CA VAL A 309 -12.97 19.85 7.82
C VAL A 309 -14.17 18.90 7.75
N GLY A 310 -15.30 19.41 7.27
CA GLY A 310 -16.50 18.61 7.05
C GLY A 310 -17.22 18.17 8.32
N GLY A 311 -18.09 17.18 8.23
CA GLY A 311 -18.82 16.64 9.38
C GLY A 311 -20.20 17.22 9.57
N ASN A 312 -20.57 17.60 10.79
CA ASN A 312 -21.87 18.07 11.30
C ASN A 312 -22.84 16.93 11.65
N SER A 313 -22.35 15.78 12.13
CA SER A 313 -23.24 14.73 12.67
C SER A 313 -22.60 14.04 13.86
N TYR A 314 -23.45 13.49 14.74
CA TYR A 314 -23.02 12.71 15.89
C TYR A 314 -22.77 11.23 15.57
N ASP A 315 -23.38 10.70 14.51
CA ASP A 315 -23.36 9.29 14.14
C ASP A 315 -23.70 9.07 12.64
N ASN A 316 -23.83 7.81 12.22
CA ASN A 316 -24.23 7.41 10.87
C ASN A 316 -25.72 7.45 10.58
N GLY A 317 -26.57 7.39 11.61
CA GLY A 317 -28.01 7.12 11.45
C GLY A 317 -28.84 8.39 11.29
N ASN A 318 -28.42 9.48 11.92
CA ASN A 318 -29.17 10.74 11.93
C ASN A 318 -28.65 11.69 10.85
N GLY A 319 -29.39 11.80 9.75
CA GLY A 319 -29.02 12.62 8.64
C GLY A 319 -29.03 14.12 8.96
N PHE A 320 -27.86 14.73 9.03
CA PHE A 320 -27.69 16.17 9.05
C PHE A 320 -27.05 16.60 7.73
N LEU A 321 -27.32 17.82 7.31
CA LEU A 321 -26.60 18.43 6.19
C LEU A 321 -25.11 18.50 6.54
N SER A 322 -24.28 17.96 5.68
CA SER A 322 -22.83 17.91 5.92
C SER A 322 -22.20 19.28 5.75
N SER A 323 -21.22 19.57 6.61
CA SER A 323 -20.49 20.84 6.60
C SER A 323 -19.53 20.93 5.42
N SER A 324 -19.44 22.12 4.82
CA SER A 324 -18.33 22.50 3.92
C SER A 324 -17.25 23.32 4.63
N ARG A 325 -17.45 23.70 5.89
CA ARG A 325 -16.51 24.55 6.66
C ARG A 325 -15.20 23.81 6.92
N ALA A 326 -14.15 24.62 7.05
CA ALA A 326 -12.82 24.20 7.43
C ALA A 326 -12.24 25.16 8.47
N SER A 327 -11.49 24.62 9.43
CA SER A 327 -10.81 25.41 10.47
C SER A 327 -9.38 24.91 10.63
N ILE A 328 -8.46 25.84 10.88
CA ILE A 328 -7.10 25.55 11.30
C ILE A 328 -7.09 25.58 12.83
N ILE A 329 -6.57 24.52 13.45
CA ILE A 329 -6.34 24.44 14.88
C ILE A 329 -4.83 24.45 15.10
N ASP A 330 -4.34 25.53 15.70
CA ASP A 330 -2.92 25.71 16.02
C ASP A 330 -2.69 25.33 17.49
N ILE A 331 -1.86 24.30 17.71
CA ILE A 331 -1.48 23.77 19.03
C ILE A 331 0.00 23.97 19.33
N THR A 332 0.70 24.81 18.57
CA THR A 332 2.16 25.04 18.71
C THR A 332 2.53 25.64 20.07
N THR A 333 1.68 26.44 20.65
CA THR A 333 1.89 27.08 21.97
C THR A 333 1.42 26.22 23.14
N GLY A 334 0.77 25.07 22.89
CA GLY A 334 0.16 24.20 23.89
C GLY A 334 -1.28 24.58 24.25
N ASN A 335 -1.74 25.79 23.92
CA ASN A 335 -3.14 26.20 24.00
C ASN A 335 -3.75 26.25 22.60
N PRO A 336 -4.80 25.48 22.31
CA PRO A 336 -5.39 25.44 20.99
C PRO A 336 -5.99 26.78 20.57
N VAL A 337 -5.63 27.25 19.38
CA VAL A 337 -6.25 28.43 18.74
C VAL A 337 -6.95 27.97 17.48
N VAL A 338 -8.25 28.23 17.36
CA VAL A 338 -9.10 27.85 16.23
C VAL A 338 -9.35 29.05 15.33
N THR A 339 -9.01 28.93 14.06
CA THR A 339 -9.23 29.96 13.05
C THR A 339 -9.93 29.34 11.85
N ASP A 340 -11.00 29.93 11.38
CA ASP A 340 -11.67 29.43 10.17
C ASP A 340 -10.83 29.77 8.92
N THR A 341 -10.85 28.88 7.95
CA THR A 341 -10.28 29.06 6.60
C THR A 341 -11.38 28.95 5.55
N SER A 342 -11.08 29.13 4.28
CA SER A 342 -12.09 29.04 3.22
C SER A 342 -12.81 27.68 3.27
N PRO A 343 -14.15 27.67 3.08
CA PRO A 343 -14.89 26.41 3.01
C PRO A 343 -14.59 25.64 1.72
N MET A 344 -14.81 24.32 1.74
CA MET A 344 -14.93 23.49 0.53
C MET A 344 -16.10 23.94 -0.34
N SER A 345 -16.09 23.55 -1.61
CA SER A 345 -17.22 23.81 -2.52
C SER A 345 -18.46 23.00 -2.17
N VAL A 346 -18.28 21.82 -1.54
CA VAL A 346 -19.34 20.88 -1.19
C VAL A 346 -19.17 20.39 0.24
N GLY A 347 -20.27 20.36 1.01
CA GLY A 347 -20.29 19.74 2.35
C GLY A 347 -20.04 18.23 2.28
N ARG A 348 -19.27 17.72 3.26
CA ARG A 348 -18.90 16.30 3.31
C ARG A 348 -18.91 15.77 4.74
N ALA A 349 -19.58 14.65 4.93
CA ALA A 349 -19.36 13.75 6.07
C ALA A 349 -18.64 12.50 5.56
N TRP A 350 -17.84 11.85 6.41
CA TRP A 350 -17.09 10.62 6.09
C TRP A 350 -16.07 10.77 4.94
N ALA A 351 -15.60 11.98 4.66
CA ALA A 351 -14.48 12.19 3.76
C ALA A 351 -13.14 11.83 4.41
N ASN A 352 -12.12 11.65 3.62
CA ASN A 352 -10.75 11.41 4.08
C ASN A 352 -9.85 12.61 3.75
N ALA A 353 -9.23 13.22 4.75
CA ALA A 353 -8.20 14.23 4.59
C ALA A 353 -6.81 13.58 4.63
N THR A 354 -6.01 13.79 3.58
CA THR A 354 -4.66 13.24 3.45
C THR A 354 -3.66 14.36 3.19
N VAL A 355 -2.62 14.44 4.01
CA VAL A 355 -1.54 15.43 3.85
C VAL A 355 -0.64 15.02 2.69
N LEU A 356 -0.44 15.93 1.75
CA LEU A 356 0.48 15.78 0.63
C LEU A 356 1.90 16.23 1.02
N PRO A 357 2.95 15.74 0.37
CA PRO A 357 4.33 16.16 0.67
C PRO A 357 4.53 17.68 0.58
N THR A 358 3.79 18.37 -0.31
CA THR A 358 3.81 19.83 -0.49
C THR A 358 3.22 20.61 0.69
N GLY A 359 2.56 19.91 1.64
CA GLY A 359 1.82 20.51 2.75
C GLY A 359 0.36 20.84 2.44
N GLN A 360 -0.05 20.68 1.20
CA GLN A 360 -1.45 20.72 0.82
C GLN A 360 -2.21 19.54 1.44
N VAL A 361 -3.52 19.66 1.58
CA VAL A 361 -4.39 18.57 2.09
C VAL A 361 -5.40 18.22 1.02
N ALA A 362 -5.35 16.97 0.56
CA ALA A 362 -6.37 16.43 -0.34
C ALA A 362 -7.53 15.84 0.47
N VAL A 363 -8.76 16.21 0.12
CA VAL A 363 -9.99 15.65 0.70
C VAL A 363 -10.72 14.87 -0.37
N THR A 364 -10.94 13.58 -0.12
CA THR A 364 -11.55 12.64 -1.07
C THR A 364 -12.78 11.99 -0.47
N GLY A 365 -13.77 11.66 -1.31
CA GLY A 365 -14.99 10.97 -0.89
C GLY A 365 -15.91 11.82 -0.01
N GLY A 366 -16.78 11.14 0.73
CA GLY A 366 -17.77 11.71 1.62
C GLY A 366 -19.15 11.85 0.97
N SER A 367 -20.11 12.34 1.77
CA SER A 367 -21.49 12.54 1.39
C SER A 367 -21.98 13.93 1.82
N LYS A 368 -22.86 14.54 1.00
CA LYS A 368 -23.52 15.83 1.31
C LYS A 368 -24.48 15.73 2.50
N PHE A 369 -24.88 14.53 2.85
CA PHE A 369 -25.87 14.32 3.89
C PHE A 369 -25.57 12.99 4.63
N ASN A 370 -24.83 13.10 5.73
CA ASN A 370 -24.38 11.96 6.55
C ASN A 370 -23.70 10.84 5.71
N ASP A 371 -24.17 9.59 5.75
CA ASP A 371 -23.64 8.46 4.95
C ASP A 371 -24.65 8.04 3.88
N ARG A 372 -24.79 8.84 2.82
CA ARG A 372 -25.70 8.56 1.70
C ARG A 372 -24.94 8.49 0.38
N ALA A 373 -25.18 7.43 -0.34
CA ALA A 373 -24.72 7.24 -1.71
C ALA A 373 -25.66 7.94 -2.73
N GLY A 374 -25.48 7.67 -4.00
CA GLY A 374 -26.32 8.22 -5.08
C GLY A 374 -26.10 9.72 -5.27
N GLY A 375 -27.16 10.52 -5.28
CA GLY A 375 -27.09 11.98 -5.51
C GLY A 375 -26.39 12.78 -4.40
N ASP A 376 -26.20 12.18 -3.22
CA ASP A 376 -25.48 12.78 -2.11
C ASP A 376 -23.98 12.43 -2.10
N ALA A 377 -23.56 11.45 -2.89
CA ALA A 377 -22.14 11.07 -3.02
C ALA A 377 -21.30 12.23 -3.54
N VAL A 378 -20.15 12.47 -2.91
CA VAL A 378 -19.19 13.47 -3.37
C VAL A 378 -18.00 12.75 -4.00
N LEU A 379 -17.94 12.75 -5.33
CA LEU A 379 -16.91 12.04 -6.11
C LEU A 379 -15.71 12.94 -6.40
N GLN A 380 -15.93 14.25 -6.53
CA GLN A 380 -14.87 15.21 -6.80
C GLN A 380 -13.96 15.39 -5.59
N SER A 381 -12.66 15.25 -5.77
CA SER A 381 -11.67 15.62 -4.75
C SER A 381 -11.48 17.13 -4.67
N GLU A 382 -11.05 17.62 -3.52
CA GLU A 382 -10.67 19.01 -3.32
C GLU A 382 -9.31 19.08 -2.61
N ILE A 383 -8.48 20.05 -2.98
CA ILE A 383 -7.14 20.22 -2.43
C ILE A 383 -7.05 21.60 -1.78
N TRP A 384 -6.79 21.61 -0.47
CA TRP A 384 -6.54 22.82 0.30
C TRP A 384 -5.07 23.20 0.28
N ASP A 385 -4.76 24.49 0.09
CA ASP A 385 -3.38 25.00 0.11
C ASP A 385 -3.17 25.87 1.37
N PRO A 386 -2.28 25.48 2.30
CA PRO A 386 -2.03 26.20 3.54
C PRO A 386 -1.44 27.60 3.33
N ARG A 387 -0.82 27.87 2.18
CA ARG A 387 -0.20 29.18 1.87
C ARG A 387 -1.25 30.23 1.54
N THR A 388 -2.38 29.80 0.99
CA THR A 388 -3.47 30.69 0.56
C THR A 388 -4.74 30.56 1.40
N GLY A 389 -4.88 29.45 2.13
CA GLY A 389 -6.11 29.06 2.82
C GLY A 389 -7.26 28.73 1.88
N ARG A 390 -7.00 28.45 0.59
CA ARG A 390 -8.02 28.23 -0.45
C ARG A 390 -8.04 26.79 -0.94
N TRP A 391 -9.19 26.40 -1.47
CA TRP A 391 -9.42 25.11 -2.10
C TRP A 391 -9.32 25.22 -3.63
N SER A 392 -8.78 24.19 -4.24
CA SER A 392 -8.85 23.94 -5.68
C SER A 392 -9.60 22.63 -5.94
N ALA A 393 -10.35 22.59 -7.03
CA ALA A 393 -11.01 21.38 -7.46
C ALA A 393 -9.98 20.35 -7.94
N GLY A 394 -10.13 19.11 -7.52
CA GLY A 394 -9.41 17.96 -8.07
C GLY A 394 -10.31 17.17 -9.03
N ALA A 395 -9.76 16.17 -9.68
CA ALA A 395 -10.52 15.23 -10.51
C ALA A 395 -11.52 14.41 -9.67
N SER A 396 -12.51 13.82 -10.32
CA SER A 396 -13.54 12.98 -9.68
C SER A 396 -13.18 11.51 -9.76
N GLY A 397 -13.30 10.80 -8.63
CA GLY A 397 -13.31 9.34 -8.59
C GLY A 397 -14.61 8.76 -9.18
N SER A 398 -14.68 7.45 -9.29
CA SER A 398 -15.83 6.76 -9.88
C SER A 398 -16.73 6.06 -8.85
N VAL A 399 -16.21 5.84 -7.61
CA VAL A 399 -16.88 5.06 -6.56
C VAL A 399 -17.21 5.94 -5.37
N TYR A 400 -18.41 5.78 -4.81
CA TYR A 400 -18.77 6.40 -3.54
C TYR A 400 -17.87 5.90 -2.41
N ARG A 401 -17.19 6.83 -1.74
CA ARG A 401 -16.27 6.58 -0.61
C ARG A 401 -16.78 7.34 0.62
N GLY A 402 -17.76 6.76 1.33
CA GLY A 402 -18.34 7.28 2.56
C GLY A 402 -17.79 6.58 3.80
N TYR A 403 -18.67 6.24 4.74
CA TYR A 403 -18.35 5.50 5.96
C TYR A 403 -17.52 4.24 5.68
N HIS A 404 -16.48 3.99 6.48
CA HIS A 404 -15.50 2.92 6.30
C HIS A 404 -14.59 3.03 5.06
N SER A 405 -14.60 4.16 4.34
CA SER A 405 -13.57 4.39 3.33
C SER A 405 -12.26 4.86 3.94
N THR A 406 -11.18 4.64 3.22
CA THR A 406 -9.81 4.96 3.64
C THR A 406 -9.06 5.66 2.52
N ALA A 407 -8.11 6.55 2.89
CA ALA A 407 -7.20 7.18 1.93
C ALA A 407 -5.80 7.33 2.56
N ILE A 408 -4.75 6.87 1.87
CA ILE A 408 -3.37 6.96 2.33
C ILE A 408 -2.44 7.50 1.26
N LEU A 409 -1.41 8.24 1.68
CA LEU A 409 -0.32 8.68 0.81
C LEU A 409 0.66 7.53 0.58
N MET A 410 0.88 7.17 -0.68
CA MET A 410 1.86 6.16 -1.10
C MET A 410 3.26 6.78 -1.34
N GLN A 411 4.29 5.94 -1.42
CA GLN A 411 5.66 6.38 -1.67
C GLN A 411 5.84 7.11 -3.00
N ASN A 412 5.06 6.76 -4.02
CA ASN A 412 5.07 7.44 -5.30
C ASN A 412 4.42 8.85 -5.28
N GLY A 413 3.87 9.26 -4.15
CA GLY A 413 3.20 10.54 -3.97
C GLY A 413 1.73 10.56 -4.42
N ALA A 414 1.18 9.44 -4.89
CA ALA A 414 -0.25 9.29 -5.15
C ALA A 414 -1.00 8.79 -3.91
N LEU A 415 -2.32 8.88 -3.91
CA LEU A 415 -3.18 8.43 -2.83
C LEU A 415 -3.92 7.16 -3.22
N LEU A 416 -3.77 6.10 -2.42
CA LEU A 416 -4.66 4.95 -2.50
C LEU A 416 -5.94 5.28 -1.73
N VAL A 417 -7.10 5.11 -2.39
CA VAL A 417 -8.43 5.30 -1.80
C VAL A 417 -9.23 4.02 -1.96
N ALA A 418 -9.65 3.42 -0.84
CA ALA A 418 -10.23 2.08 -0.84
C ALA A 418 -11.40 1.96 0.14
N GLY A 419 -12.16 0.88 0.04
CA GLY A 419 -13.23 0.53 0.97
C GLY A 419 -14.47 1.43 0.88
N GLY A 420 -15.29 1.34 1.92
CA GLY A 420 -16.56 2.05 2.12
C GLY A 420 -17.73 1.12 2.34
N GLY A 421 -18.55 1.39 3.36
CA GLY A 421 -19.70 0.58 3.75
C GLY A 421 -19.38 -0.57 4.70
N ALA A 422 -20.26 -1.54 4.83
CA ALA A 422 -20.23 -2.70 5.74
C ALA A 422 -20.20 -2.36 7.25
N PRO A 423 -21.29 -1.78 7.87
CA PRO A 423 -22.56 -1.46 7.23
C PRO A 423 -22.51 -0.14 6.48
N GLY A 424 -23.52 0.08 5.66
CA GLY A 424 -23.69 1.33 4.91
C GLY A 424 -24.48 1.11 3.64
N PRO A 425 -24.64 2.14 2.81
CA PRO A 425 -25.37 2.03 1.56
C PRO A 425 -24.64 1.18 0.50
N VAL A 426 -23.37 0.86 0.73
CA VAL A 426 -22.49 0.13 -0.17
C VAL A 426 -21.62 -0.87 0.58
N SER A 427 -20.94 -1.77 -0.15
CA SER A 427 -19.81 -2.56 0.36
C SER A 427 -18.76 -2.64 -0.75
N ASN A 428 -17.71 -1.84 -0.63
CA ASN A 428 -16.74 -1.64 -1.69
C ASN A 428 -15.50 -2.53 -1.51
N GLN A 429 -15.45 -3.65 -2.24
CA GLN A 429 -14.26 -4.48 -2.39
C GLN A 429 -13.41 -4.00 -3.58
N ASN A 430 -13.07 -2.72 -3.56
CA ASN A 430 -12.30 -2.09 -4.62
C ASN A 430 -11.51 -0.89 -4.12
N ALA A 431 -10.56 -0.45 -4.93
CA ALA A 431 -9.74 0.73 -4.71
C ALA A 431 -9.58 1.55 -5.99
N GLU A 432 -9.22 2.81 -5.83
CA GLU A 432 -8.80 3.72 -6.88
C GLU A 432 -7.55 4.47 -6.40
N VAL A 433 -6.76 4.99 -7.33
CA VAL A 433 -5.61 5.85 -7.01
C VAL A 433 -5.89 7.26 -7.49
N PHE A 434 -5.79 8.23 -6.60
CA PHE A 434 -5.77 9.64 -6.95
C PHE A 434 -4.31 10.09 -7.13
N TYR A 435 -4.00 10.61 -8.31
CA TYR A 435 -2.71 11.19 -8.68
C TYR A 435 -2.83 12.72 -8.59
N PRO A 436 -2.24 13.35 -7.56
CA PRO A 436 -2.35 14.81 -7.40
C PRO A 436 -1.70 15.59 -8.55
N PRO A 437 -2.12 16.86 -8.78
CA PRO A 437 -1.65 17.71 -9.89
C PRO A 437 -0.13 17.82 -10.02
N TYR A 438 0.62 17.80 -8.90
CA TYR A 438 2.07 17.92 -8.91
C TYR A 438 2.80 16.76 -9.62
N LEU A 439 2.11 15.65 -9.88
CA LEU A 439 2.67 14.52 -10.65
C LEU A 439 2.63 14.77 -12.17
N PHE A 440 2.02 15.86 -12.61
CA PHE A 440 1.82 16.17 -14.03
C PHE A 440 2.41 17.54 -14.38
N THR A 441 2.73 17.72 -15.66
CA THR A 441 3.20 18.98 -16.22
C THR A 441 2.71 19.12 -17.66
N THR A 442 2.83 20.31 -18.22
CA THR A 442 2.54 20.55 -19.63
C THR A 442 3.83 20.76 -20.40
N VAL A 443 4.08 19.95 -21.43
CA VAL A 443 5.23 20.05 -22.33
C VAL A 443 4.71 20.20 -23.75
N ASN A 444 5.08 21.28 -24.44
CA ASN A 444 4.62 21.58 -25.80
C ASN A 444 3.08 21.52 -25.96
N GLY A 445 2.36 22.01 -24.98
CA GLY A 445 0.89 22.02 -24.96
C GLY A 445 0.23 20.67 -24.67
N LYS A 446 0.99 19.64 -24.35
CA LYS A 446 0.46 18.30 -23.99
C LYS A 446 0.80 17.96 -22.55
N THR A 447 -0.11 17.26 -21.90
CA THR A 447 0.11 16.72 -20.55
C THR A 447 1.20 15.65 -20.58
N ALA A 448 2.10 15.71 -19.61
CA ALA A 448 3.16 14.73 -19.37
C ALA A 448 3.31 14.47 -17.87
N ILE A 449 3.89 13.34 -17.50
CA ILE A 449 4.33 13.11 -16.12
C ILE A 449 5.47 14.07 -15.81
N ALA A 450 5.37 14.77 -14.68
CA ALA A 450 6.38 15.74 -14.25
C ALA A 450 7.74 15.05 -13.96
N PRO A 451 8.85 15.56 -14.49
CA PRO A 451 10.17 15.13 -14.04
C PRO A 451 10.32 15.37 -12.54
N ARG A 452 10.81 14.38 -11.81
CA ARG A 452 10.87 14.39 -10.34
C ARG A 452 12.32 14.28 -9.85
N PRO A 453 12.70 14.97 -8.76
CA PRO A 453 13.95 14.65 -8.08
C PRO A 453 13.95 13.17 -7.64
N GLN A 454 15.13 12.53 -7.63
CA GLN A 454 15.28 11.13 -7.23
C GLN A 454 16.34 11.05 -6.13
N ILE A 455 15.98 10.53 -4.95
CA ILE A 455 16.93 10.21 -3.89
C ILE A 455 17.55 8.85 -4.22
N VAL A 456 18.85 8.81 -4.48
CA VAL A 456 19.54 7.57 -4.92
C VAL A 456 20.40 6.93 -3.82
N SER A 457 20.75 7.67 -2.79
CA SER A 457 21.49 7.13 -1.65
C SER A 457 21.23 7.93 -0.37
N LEU A 458 21.39 7.28 0.80
CA LEU A 458 21.30 7.90 2.13
C LEU A 458 22.50 7.50 2.99
N SER A 459 22.85 8.36 3.93
CA SER A 459 23.87 8.04 4.96
C SER A 459 23.35 7.01 5.99
N THR A 460 22.04 6.99 6.24
CA THR A 460 21.37 6.06 7.15
C THR A 460 19.89 5.95 6.86
N VAL A 461 19.25 4.83 7.19
CA VAL A 461 17.80 4.69 7.27
C VAL A 461 17.27 4.72 8.70
N GLN A 462 18.17 4.87 9.69
CA GLN A 462 17.82 5.03 11.11
C GLN A 462 18.28 6.41 11.59
N LEU A 463 17.37 7.39 11.60
CA LEU A 463 17.61 8.75 12.02
C LEU A 463 17.46 8.88 13.53
N GLN A 464 18.27 9.78 14.12
CA GLN A 464 18.08 10.22 15.50
C GLN A 464 17.56 11.66 15.51
N HIS A 465 16.73 11.99 16.49
CA HIS A 465 16.24 13.36 16.66
C HIS A 465 17.38 14.36 16.75
N GLY A 466 17.27 15.47 16.03
CA GLY A 466 18.27 16.54 15.99
C GLY A 466 19.58 16.20 15.26
N GLN A 467 19.75 14.99 14.73
CA GLN A 467 20.94 14.60 13.99
C GLN A 467 20.74 14.80 12.47
N PRO A 468 21.80 15.13 11.72
CA PRO A 468 21.69 15.30 10.29
C PRO A 468 21.52 13.97 9.56
N LEU A 469 20.68 13.98 8.53
CA LEU A 469 20.61 12.98 7.48
C LEU A 469 21.27 13.53 6.23
N GLN A 470 22.13 12.76 5.58
CA GLN A 470 22.65 13.09 4.26
C GLN A 470 22.07 12.16 3.21
N PHE A 471 21.73 12.71 2.05
CA PHE A 471 21.31 11.93 0.90
C PHE A 471 21.82 12.55 -0.41
N GLU A 472 21.78 11.76 -1.46
CA GLU A 472 22.20 12.15 -2.80
C GLU A 472 21.03 12.09 -3.78
N LEU A 473 20.95 13.10 -4.64
CA LEU A 473 20.02 13.14 -5.77
C LEU A 473 20.68 12.54 -7.03
N SER A 474 19.89 11.96 -7.91
CA SER A 474 20.37 11.47 -9.22
C SER A 474 20.89 12.60 -10.13
N SER A 475 20.42 13.82 -9.92
CA SER A 475 20.82 15.02 -10.67
C SER A 475 20.71 16.26 -9.77
N PRO A 476 21.46 17.34 -10.03
CA PRO A 476 21.46 18.55 -9.21
C PRO A 476 20.19 19.39 -9.42
N SER A 477 19.02 18.84 -9.09
CA SER A 477 17.77 19.60 -9.08
C SER A 477 17.78 20.57 -7.89
N GLY A 478 17.53 21.85 -8.12
CA GLY A 478 17.33 22.81 -7.04
C GLY A 478 16.10 22.41 -6.21
N LEU A 479 16.30 22.24 -4.89
CA LEU A 479 15.22 21.93 -3.97
C LEU A 479 14.60 23.19 -3.39
N SER A 480 13.28 23.16 -3.16
CA SER A 480 12.54 24.15 -2.37
C SER A 480 12.29 23.69 -0.94
N GLN A 481 12.09 22.39 -0.72
CA GLN A 481 11.84 21.79 0.58
C GLN A 481 12.38 20.36 0.65
N VAL A 482 12.70 19.93 1.87
CA VAL A 482 12.80 18.53 2.24
C VAL A 482 11.84 18.29 3.40
N VAL A 483 11.03 17.25 3.31
CA VAL A 483 10.00 16.98 4.32
C VAL A 483 10.07 15.54 4.80
N LEU A 484 9.64 15.32 6.05
CA LEU A 484 9.37 13.99 6.59
C LEU A 484 7.87 13.87 6.78
N VAL A 485 7.26 12.85 6.17
CA VAL A 485 5.82 12.54 6.30
C VAL A 485 5.65 11.21 6.99
N GLY A 486 4.96 11.19 8.13
CA GLY A 486 4.69 9.98 8.91
C GLY A 486 3.87 8.97 8.09
N LEU A 487 4.17 7.67 8.25
CA LEU A 487 3.41 6.63 7.58
C LEU A 487 1.96 6.61 8.04
N SER A 488 1.06 6.40 7.09
CA SER A 488 -0.39 6.44 7.31
C SER A 488 -0.90 5.24 8.09
N ALA A 489 -1.88 5.47 8.98
CA ALA A 489 -2.73 4.45 9.59
C ALA A 489 -4.15 5.04 9.67
N VAL A 490 -5.05 4.57 8.81
CA VAL A 490 -6.36 5.20 8.53
C VAL A 490 -7.49 4.26 8.86
N THR A 491 -8.46 4.76 9.57
CA THR A 491 -9.81 4.17 9.70
C THR A 491 -10.81 5.30 9.99
N HIS A 492 -12.05 5.16 9.57
CA HIS A 492 -13.16 6.07 9.92
C HIS A 492 -12.82 7.56 9.74
N SER A 493 -12.37 7.93 8.53
CA SER A 493 -12.05 9.33 8.18
C SER A 493 -10.94 9.98 9.02
N PHE A 494 -10.08 9.18 9.64
CA PHE A 494 -8.96 9.69 10.43
C PHE A 494 -7.67 8.93 10.17
N ASN A 495 -6.62 9.67 9.82
CA ASN A 495 -5.25 9.18 9.63
C ASN A 495 -4.43 9.48 10.89
N SER A 496 -4.39 8.54 11.84
CA SER A 496 -3.72 8.72 13.13
C SER A 496 -2.20 8.70 13.04
N GLY A 497 -1.64 8.08 11.99
CA GLY A 497 -0.19 7.96 11.79
C GLY A 497 0.43 9.16 11.07
N GLN A 498 -0.34 9.88 10.25
CA GLN A 498 0.21 10.89 9.37
C GLN A 498 0.43 12.24 10.06
N ARG A 499 1.63 12.78 9.85
CA ARG A 499 2.02 14.16 10.15
C ARG A 499 3.10 14.60 9.17
N ARG A 500 3.31 15.89 9.04
CA ARG A 500 4.34 16.46 8.16
C ARG A 500 5.28 17.34 8.97
N TYR A 501 6.57 17.18 8.74
CA TYR A 501 7.64 18.02 9.28
C TYR A 501 8.46 18.60 8.13
N VAL A 502 8.61 19.92 8.10
CA VAL A 502 9.47 20.62 7.15
C VAL A 502 10.87 20.73 7.74
N ALA A 503 11.81 20.05 7.11
CA ALA A 503 13.18 19.99 7.58
C ALA A 503 14.03 21.16 7.05
N GLY A 504 14.86 21.73 7.90
CA GLY A 504 15.95 22.59 7.44
C GLY A 504 16.96 21.77 6.64
N PHE A 505 17.44 22.28 5.51
CA PHE A 505 18.41 21.58 4.69
C PHE A 505 19.44 22.52 4.07
N SER A 506 20.57 21.95 3.63
CA SER A 506 21.54 22.58 2.74
C SER A 506 21.82 21.65 1.56
N GLN A 507 22.09 22.23 0.40
CA GLN A 507 22.37 21.48 -0.84
C GLN A 507 23.65 21.96 -1.49
N ASN A 508 24.52 21.02 -1.88
CA ASN A 508 25.72 21.27 -2.68
C ASN A 508 25.76 20.27 -3.85
N GLY A 509 25.40 20.72 -5.05
CA GLY A 509 25.22 19.84 -6.20
C GLY A 509 24.14 18.79 -5.94
N ASN A 510 24.50 17.51 -6.04
CA ASN A 510 23.60 16.38 -5.76
C ASN A 510 23.48 16.05 -4.25
N ALA A 511 24.44 16.48 -3.44
CA ALA A 511 24.48 16.16 -2.03
C ALA A 511 23.58 17.11 -1.23
N VAL A 512 22.73 16.55 -0.38
CA VAL A 512 21.78 17.26 0.48
C VAL A 512 21.98 16.82 1.92
N THR A 513 22.10 17.79 2.82
CA THR A 513 22.13 17.56 4.27
C THR A 513 20.86 18.12 4.88
N VAL A 514 20.16 17.31 5.65
CA VAL A 514 18.82 17.58 6.20
C VAL A 514 18.88 17.49 7.73
N GLN A 515 18.24 18.39 8.44
CA GLN A 515 18.09 18.32 9.88
C GLN A 515 16.90 17.47 10.26
N ALA A 516 17.13 16.36 10.98
CA ALA A 516 16.04 15.55 11.51
C ALA A 516 15.18 16.35 12.50
N PRO A 517 13.91 15.95 12.74
CA PRO A 517 13.06 16.59 13.74
C PRO A 517 13.77 16.74 15.08
N PRO A 518 13.65 17.90 15.76
CA PRO A 518 14.46 18.20 16.93
C PRO A 518 14.08 17.41 18.19
N SER A 519 12.84 16.91 18.25
CA SER A 519 12.33 16.18 19.44
C SER A 519 11.23 15.17 19.10
N THR A 520 11.01 14.25 20.04
CA THR A 520 9.94 13.25 19.96
C THR A 520 8.53 13.83 20.06
N GLY A 521 8.37 15.04 20.57
CA GLY A 521 7.07 15.75 20.56
C GLY A 521 6.76 16.31 19.15
N VAL A 522 7.78 16.82 18.45
CA VAL A 522 7.62 17.31 17.07
C VAL A 522 7.33 16.15 16.11
N ALA A 523 8.06 15.07 16.24
CA ALA A 523 7.86 13.84 15.47
C ALA A 523 8.10 12.63 16.38
N PRO A 524 7.05 11.91 16.82
CA PRO A 524 7.21 10.69 17.62
C PRO A 524 8.11 9.65 16.96
N PRO A 525 8.76 8.79 17.76
CA PRO A 525 9.56 7.70 17.21
C PRO A 525 8.68 6.77 16.36
N GLY A 526 9.18 6.43 15.17
CA GLY A 526 8.43 5.64 14.19
C GLY A 526 8.97 5.79 12.79
N TYR A 527 8.11 5.67 11.80
CA TYR A 527 8.51 5.59 10.40
C TYR A 527 7.98 6.77 9.59
N TYR A 528 8.85 7.29 8.73
CA TYR A 528 8.58 8.48 7.93
C TYR A 528 9.09 8.30 6.50
N GLN A 529 8.40 8.92 5.55
CA GLN A 529 8.90 9.10 4.20
C GLN A 529 9.71 10.39 4.14
N VAL A 530 10.97 10.32 3.73
CA VAL A 530 11.78 11.48 3.36
C VAL A 530 11.46 11.82 1.92
N VAL A 531 11.04 13.05 1.66
CA VAL A 531 10.65 13.53 0.33
C VAL A 531 11.38 14.83 0.03
N ALA A 532 12.08 14.87 -1.10
CA ALA A 532 12.71 16.08 -1.64
C ALA A 532 11.74 16.74 -2.63
N ILE A 533 11.51 18.05 -2.50
CA ILE A 533 10.58 18.80 -3.35
C ILE A 533 11.39 19.84 -4.12
N ASP A 534 11.27 19.84 -5.44
CA ASP A 534 11.98 20.81 -6.29
C ASP A 534 11.34 22.21 -6.25
N GLN A 535 11.98 23.18 -6.94
CA GLN A 535 11.50 24.56 -7.01
C GLN A 535 10.16 24.72 -7.76
N LYS A 536 9.74 23.70 -8.50
CA LYS A 536 8.43 23.68 -9.19
C LYS A 536 7.33 23.06 -8.31
N GLY A 537 7.67 22.58 -7.10
CA GLY A 537 6.75 21.92 -6.20
C GLY A 537 6.55 20.44 -6.50
N VAL A 538 7.39 19.82 -7.33
CA VAL A 538 7.30 18.41 -7.69
C VAL A 538 8.05 17.57 -6.64
N PRO A 539 7.37 16.66 -5.91
CA PRO A 539 8.02 15.84 -4.90
C PRO A 539 8.73 14.62 -5.51
N SER A 540 9.86 14.24 -4.92
CA SER A 540 10.47 12.92 -5.16
C SER A 540 9.52 11.80 -4.71
N PRO A 541 9.71 10.55 -5.17
CA PRO A 541 9.21 9.41 -4.42
C PRO A 541 9.73 9.44 -2.98
N GLY A 542 8.90 8.99 -2.02
CA GLY A 542 9.25 8.93 -0.62
C GLY A 542 10.20 7.77 -0.32
N VAL A 543 11.25 8.03 0.47
CA VAL A 543 12.14 6.99 0.99
C VAL A 543 11.84 6.77 2.46
N ILE A 544 11.48 5.55 2.84
CA ILE A 544 11.09 5.23 4.23
C ILE A 544 12.34 5.15 5.11
N VAL A 545 12.28 5.87 6.22
CA VAL A 545 13.30 5.88 7.27
C VAL A 545 12.67 5.65 8.64
N ALA A 546 13.44 5.10 9.56
CA ALA A 546 13.11 5.05 10.98
C ALA A 546 13.62 6.32 11.67
N LEU A 547 12.85 6.88 12.60
CA LEU A 547 13.21 8.04 13.40
C LEU A 547 13.11 7.72 14.88
N GLY A 548 14.18 7.92 15.61
CA GLY A 548 14.26 7.81 17.07
C GLY A 548 15.05 6.62 17.58
N ALA A 549 15.52 6.71 18.81
CA ALA A 549 16.25 5.66 19.48
C ALA A 549 15.38 4.39 19.64
N GLY A 550 15.96 3.23 19.34
CA GLY A 550 15.25 1.94 19.46
C GLY A 550 14.22 1.65 18.39
N VAL A 551 14.04 2.55 17.39
CA VAL A 551 13.18 2.26 16.24
C VAL A 551 13.91 1.31 15.30
N ALA A 552 13.26 0.19 14.95
CA ALA A 552 13.84 -0.81 14.06
C ALA A 552 14.07 -0.24 12.66
N ALA A 553 15.15 -0.65 11.99
CA ALA A 553 15.38 -0.24 10.61
C ALA A 553 14.20 -0.71 9.72
N PRO A 554 13.73 0.14 8.77
CA PRO A 554 12.73 -0.31 7.81
C PRO A 554 13.34 -1.43 6.95
N SER A 555 12.56 -2.47 6.68
CA SER A 555 12.93 -3.44 5.66
C SER A 555 12.90 -2.70 4.32
N GLN A 556 14.04 -2.63 3.62
CA GLN A 556 14.14 -1.85 2.39
C GLN A 556 13.19 -2.37 1.34
N VAL A 557 12.22 -1.54 0.99
CA VAL A 557 11.49 -1.63 -0.27
C VAL A 557 12.13 -0.61 -1.21
N ALA A 558 12.38 -1.05 -2.44
CA ALA A 558 12.86 -0.16 -3.49
C ALA A 558 11.90 1.03 -3.65
N ALA A 559 12.44 2.24 -3.74
CA ALA A 559 11.63 3.42 -4.05
C ALA A 559 11.16 3.34 -5.52
N PRO A 560 9.90 3.71 -5.84
CA PRO A 560 9.43 3.74 -7.21
C PRO A 560 10.26 4.72 -8.06
N ALA A 561 10.81 4.26 -9.19
CA ALA A 561 11.43 5.13 -10.18
C ALA A 561 10.36 5.72 -11.10
N VAL A 562 10.49 6.99 -11.42
CA VAL A 562 9.64 7.60 -12.45
C VAL A 562 10.08 7.11 -13.82
N ALA A 563 9.16 6.60 -14.63
CA ALA A 563 9.44 6.30 -16.02
C ALA A 563 9.91 7.59 -16.73
N ALA A 564 11.12 7.57 -17.26
CA ALA A 564 11.59 8.64 -18.11
C ALA A 564 10.74 8.62 -19.39
N THR A 565 9.99 9.67 -19.65
CA THR A 565 9.36 9.89 -20.95
C THR A 565 10.45 10.21 -21.95
N THR A 566 10.84 9.26 -22.78
CA THR A 566 11.62 9.53 -23.99
C THR A 566 10.70 10.27 -24.95
N GLY A 567 10.86 11.58 -24.98
CA GLY A 567 10.29 12.41 -26.02
C GLY A 567 10.91 12.00 -27.36
N GLY A 568 10.08 11.53 -28.29
CA GLY A 568 10.52 11.19 -29.63
C GLY A 568 11.07 12.41 -30.35
N GLN A 569 12.33 12.39 -30.73
CA GLN A 569 12.87 13.15 -31.85
C GLN A 569 13.20 12.17 -32.96
N GLY A 570 12.42 12.26 -34.02
CA GLY A 570 12.80 11.69 -35.28
C GLY A 570 13.93 12.47 -35.93
N GLY A 571 14.90 11.76 -36.45
CA GLY A 571 15.97 12.32 -37.28
C GLY A 571 16.94 11.20 -37.73
N GLY A 572 16.86 10.84 -39.00
CA GLY A 572 17.54 9.70 -39.59
C GLY A 572 19.07 9.83 -39.68
N GLY A 573 19.69 8.71 -39.89
CA GLY A 573 21.08 8.59 -40.30
C GLY A 573 21.76 7.33 -39.80
N ASN A 574 21.72 6.27 -40.60
CA ASN A 574 22.68 5.17 -40.54
C ASN A 574 23.98 5.61 -41.26
N PRO A 575 25.20 5.05 -41.10
CA PRO A 575 25.51 3.65 -40.87
C PRO A 575 26.77 3.37 -40.00
N GLY A 576 26.95 2.14 -39.62
CA GLY A 576 28.29 1.51 -39.60
C GLY A 576 28.85 1.15 -38.21
N GLY A 577 28.74 -0.08 -37.86
CA GLY A 577 29.82 -0.95 -37.38
C GLY A 577 30.38 -0.74 -35.98
N THR A 578 30.18 -1.67 -35.16
CA THR A 578 31.15 -2.54 -34.45
C THR A 578 30.55 -2.98 -33.10
N ALA A 579 30.64 -4.26 -32.88
CA ALA A 579 30.23 -4.92 -31.65
C ALA A 579 31.02 -4.37 -30.45
N GLY A 580 30.29 -3.92 -29.43
CA GLY A 580 30.80 -3.63 -28.07
C GLY A 580 30.36 -4.73 -27.08
N PRO A 581 31.07 -4.95 -25.99
CA PRO A 581 31.06 -6.17 -25.22
C PRO A 581 29.75 -6.41 -24.44
N GLY A 582 29.31 -7.66 -24.44
CA GLY A 582 28.10 -8.12 -23.78
C GLY A 582 28.04 -7.80 -22.29
N THR A 583 26.91 -7.32 -21.89
CA THR A 583 26.53 -7.28 -20.48
C THR A 583 26.37 -8.72 -19.99
N THR A 584 27.22 -9.15 -19.09
CA THR A 584 27.13 -10.43 -18.39
C THR A 584 25.82 -10.49 -17.61
N ALA A 585 24.90 -11.37 -18.03
CA ALA A 585 23.72 -11.72 -17.25
C ALA A 585 24.16 -12.37 -15.93
N ALA A 586 23.51 -12.01 -14.83
CA ALA A 586 23.78 -12.59 -13.53
C ALA A 586 23.70 -14.11 -13.58
N SER A 587 24.77 -14.80 -13.21
CA SER A 587 24.80 -16.25 -13.04
C SER A 587 24.10 -16.63 -11.74
N GLY A 588 22.87 -17.20 -11.83
CA GLY A 588 22.15 -17.73 -10.68
C GLY A 588 22.41 -19.23 -10.51
N THR A 589 22.88 -19.67 -9.34
CA THR A 589 22.83 -21.09 -8.96
C THR A 589 21.39 -21.42 -8.54
N GLY A 590 20.75 -22.36 -9.28
CA GLY A 590 19.39 -22.81 -8.95
C GLY A 590 19.33 -23.51 -7.58
N THR A 591 18.36 -23.14 -6.75
CA THR A 591 18.10 -23.82 -5.48
C THR A 591 17.15 -25.00 -5.72
N GLN A 592 17.57 -26.21 -5.40
CA GLN A 592 16.71 -27.39 -5.47
C GLN A 592 15.60 -27.32 -4.40
N ILE A 593 14.33 -27.47 -4.84
CA ILE A 593 13.16 -27.41 -3.98
C ILE A 593 12.28 -28.65 -4.05
N GLY A 594 12.65 -29.65 -4.82
CA GLY A 594 11.90 -30.90 -4.96
C GLY A 594 12.56 -31.88 -5.90
N ILE A 595 11.97 -33.06 -6.03
CA ILE A 595 12.45 -34.20 -6.84
C ILE A 595 11.30 -34.86 -7.60
N ALA A 596 11.67 -35.69 -8.59
CA ALA A 596 10.78 -36.59 -9.32
C ALA A 596 9.60 -35.89 -10.04
N ALA A 597 9.85 -34.75 -10.67
CA ALA A 597 8.84 -34.03 -11.47
C ALA A 597 8.97 -34.32 -12.97
N ALA A 598 7.83 -34.42 -13.68
CA ALA A 598 7.74 -34.43 -15.14
C ALA A 598 7.24 -33.09 -15.69
N ARG A 599 6.36 -32.42 -14.95
CA ARG A 599 5.76 -31.12 -15.28
C ARG A 599 5.72 -30.23 -14.04
N VAL A 600 5.71 -28.95 -14.31
CA VAL A 600 5.60 -27.92 -13.26
C VAL A 600 4.70 -26.80 -13.75
N SER A 601 3.83 -26.30 -12.87
CA SER A 601 2.96 -25.15 -13.16
C SER A 601 2.81 -24.29 -11.91
N ILE A 602 2.85 -22.98 -12.09
CA ILE A 602 2.65 -22.00 -10.99
C ILE A 602 1.49 -21.08 -11.34
N GLY A 603 0.58 -20.93 -10.38
CA GLY A 603 -0.51 -19.97 -10.45
C GLY A 603 -0.08 -18.54 -10.12
N ALA A 604 -0.91 -17.57 -10.47
CA ALA A 604 -0.67 -16.17 -10.16
C ALA A 604 -0.62 -15.88 -8.65
N ASP A 605 -1.27 -16.70 -7.84
CA ASP A 605 -1.23 -16.66 -6.38
C ASP A 605 0.05 -17.30 -5.78
N GLY A 606 0.97 -17.75 -6.62
CA GLY A 606 2.20 -18.43 -6.20
C GLY A 606 2.04 -19.93 -5.89
N THR A 607 0.85 -20.49 -6.08
CA THR A 607 0.60 -21.94 -5.92
C THR A 607 1.42 -22.71 -6.93
N LEU A 608 2.39 -23.49 -6.46
CA LEU A 608 3.24 -24.33 -7.27
C LEU A 608 2.76 -25.79 -7.21
N VAL A 609 2.50 -26.39 -8.36
CA VAL A 609 2.08 -27.78 -8.47
C VAL A 609 2.98 -28.51 -9.49
N ILE A 610 3.29 -29.76 -9.20
CA ILE A 610 3.99 -30.64 -10.11
C ILE A 610 3.15 -31.87 -10.47
N VAL A 611 3.48 -32.42 -11.61
CA VAL A 611 3.13 -33.80 -11.97
C VAL A 611 4.33 -34.67 -11.67
N ASN A 612 4.16 -35.67 -10.82
CA ASN A 612 5.24 -36.60 -10.49
C ASN A 612 5.59 -37.46 -11.71
N ALA A 613 6.89 -37.65 -11.95
CA ALA A 613 7.39 -38.31 -13.15
C ALA A 613 7.21 -39.82 -13.14
N ASP A 614 7.00 -40.44 -11.99
CA ASP A 614 6.94 -41.91 -11.85
C ASP A 614 5.49 -42.44 -11.93
N ASN A 615 4.53 -41.67 -11.42
CA ASN A 615 3.14 -42.14 -11.28
C ASN A 615 2.10 -41.11 -11.68
N ASN A 616 2.48 -39.94 -12.24
CA ASN A 616 1.60 -38.85 -12.64
C ASN A 616 0.68 -38.30 -11.53
N SER A 617 1.00 -38.54 -10.25
CA SER A 617 0.29 -37.91 -9.12
C SER A 617 0.63 -36.42 -9.05
N LEU A 618 -0.31 -35.62 -8.53
CA LEU A 618 -0.12 -34.19 -8.34
C LEU A 618 0.35 -33.88 -6.93
N TRP A 619 1.33 -32.98 -6.83
CA TRP A 619 1.85 -32.51 -5.56
C TRP A 619 1.95 -30.98 -5.55
N ARG A 620 1.41 -30.36 -4.51
CA ARG A 620 1.49 -28.92 -4.26
C ARG A 620 2.61 -28.61 -3.28
N TYR A 621 3.46 -27.66 -3.64
CA TYR A 621 4.48 -27.11 -2.74
C TYR A 621 3.84 -26.31 -1.61
N VAL A 622 4.29 -26.51 -0.38
CA VAL A 622 3.82 -25.77 0.80
C VAL A 622 4.91 -24.84 1.28
N SER A 623 6.04 -25.37 1.77
CA SER A 623 7.18 -24.59 2.25
C SER A 623 8.34 -25.54 2.59
N ASN A 624 9.58 -25.02 2.67
CA ASN A 624 10.75 -25.77 3.13
C ASN A 624 10.89 -27.17 2.55
N ASN A 625 10.70 -27.31 1.23
CA ASN A 625 10.70 -28.57 0.50
C ASN A 625 9.60 -29.58 0.91
N ALA A 626 8.55 -29.12 1.62
CA ALA A 626 7.38 -29.90 1.92
C ALA A 626 6.35 -29.83 0.78
N TRP A 627 5.80 -30.99 0.45
CA TRP A 627 4.81 -31.17 -0.62
C TRP A 627 3.58 -31.94 -0.10
N VAL A 628 2.40 -31.50 -0.53
CA VAL A 628 1.12 -32.14 -0.17
C VAL A 628 0.49 -32.68 -1.46
N GLN A 629 0.06 -33.94 -1.43
CA GLN A 629 -0.59 -34.57 -2.56
C GLN A 629 -1.97 -34.00 -2.80
N ILE A 630 -2.30 -33.67 -4.05
CA ILE A 630 -3.64 -33.34 -4.53
C ILE A 630 -4.25 -34.61 -5.13
N PRO A 631 -5.53 -34.91 -4.86
CA PRO A 631 -6.17 -36.10 -5.46
C PRO A 631 -6.15 -36.09 -6.99
N GLY A 632 -5.86 -37.23 -7.60
CA GLY A 632 -5.91 -37.42 -9.03
C GLY A 632 -4.56 -37.80 -9.68
N ILE A 633 -4.65 -38.27 -10.93
CA ILE A 633 -3.51 -38.71 -11.77
C ILE A 633 -3.63 -38.00 -13.11
N TYR A 634 -2.64 -37.18 -13.45
CA TYR A 634 -2.67 -36.28 -14.61
C TYR A 634 -1.35 -36.27 -15.38
N LYS A 635 -1.41 -36.13 -16.69
CA LYS A 635 -0.24 -36.05 -17.58
C LYS A 635 0.32 -34.63 -17.69
N ASP A 636 -0.55 -33.62 -17.54
CA ASP A 636 -0.18 -32.20 -17.62
C ASP A 636 -1.10 -31.41 -16.70
N ILE A 637 -0.62 -30.23 -16.24
CA ILE A 637 -1.30 -29.40 -15.26
C ILE A 637 -1.13 -27.91 -15.58
N ALA A 638 -2.21 -27.15 -15.43
CA ALA A 638 -2.20 -25.69 -15.51
C ALA A 638 -2.85 -25.10 -14.26
N VAL A 639 -2.15 -24.27 -13.51
CA VAL A 639 -2.55 -23.74 -12.21
C VAL A 639 -2.95 -22.28 -12.36
N ILE A 640 -4.17 -21.94 -11.91
CA ILE A 640 -4.64 -20.55 -11.74
C ILE A 640 -4.44 -20.13 -10.28
N SER A 641 -4.88 -20.99 -9.35
CA SER A 641 -4.74 -20.80 -7.90
C SER A 641 -4.78 -22.13 -7.15
N ALA A 642 -4.65 -22.12 -5.84
CA ALA A 642 -4.69 -23.29 -4.97
C ALA A 642 -6.00 -24.10 -5.09
N THR A 643 -7.10 -23.45 -5.46
CA THR A 643 -8.44 -24.04 -5.62
C THR A 643 -8.93 -24.07 -7.06
N ARG A 644 -8.13 -23.59 -8.02
CA ARG A 644 -8.51 -23.50 -9.44
C ARG A 644 -7.36 -23.98 -10.32
N MET A 645 -7.51 -25.18 -10.85
CA MET A 645 -6.51 -25.81 -11.71
C MET A 645 -7.19 -26.57 -12.83
N TYR A 646 -6.45 -26.84 -13.88
CA TYR A 646 -6.88 -27.68 -15.00
C TYR A 646 -5.83 -28.75 -15.25
N GLY A 647 -6.27 -30.00 -15.39
CA GLY A 647 -5.39 -31.14 -15.63
C GLY A 647 -5.82 -31.97 -16.83
N ILE A 648 -4.87 -32.56 -17.50
CA ILE A 648 -5.12 -33.55 -18.57
C ILE A 648 -4.95 -34.94 -17.96
N GLY A 649 -6.03 -35.71 -17.90
CA GLY A 649 -6.05 -37.05 -17.37
C GLY A 649 -5.32 -38.09 -18.25
N ALA A 650 -5.16 -39.30 -17.73
CA ALA A 650 -4.58 -40.40 -18.48
C ALA A 650 -5.38 -40.73 -19.76
N ASP A 651 -6.67 -40.43 -19.77
CA ASP A 651 -7.62 -40.58 -20.84
C ASP A 651 -7.63 -39.45 -21.87
N ASN A 652 -6.70 -38.46 -21.75
CA ASN A 652 -6.63 -37.24 -22.53
C ASN A 652 -7.84 -36.29 -22.36
N ASN A 653 -8.72 -36.53 -21.39
CA ASN A 653 -9.77 -35.58 -21.07
C ASN A 653 -9.23 -34.43 -20.20
N ILE A 654 -9.92 -33.29 -20.28
CA ILE A 654 -9.59 -32.08 -19.53
C ILE A 654 -10.49 -32.02 -18.30
N TYR A 655 -9.88 -31.84 -17.15
CA TYR A 655 -10.55 -31.74 -15.86
C TYR A 655 -10.24 -30.41 -15.20
N ARG A 656 -11.25 -29.83 -14.55
CA ARG A 656 -11.15 -28.64 -13.73
C ARG A 656 -11.27 -28.99 -12.25
N TYR A 657 -10.35 -28.48 -11.44
CA TYR A 657 -10.35 -28.61 -9.98
C TYR A 657 -10.95 -27.35 -9.33
N ASP A 658 -11.86 -27.53 -8.39
CA ASP A 658 -12.55 -26.47 -7.64
C ASP A 658 -12.06 -26.29 -6.20
N GLY A 659 -10.97 -26.97 -5.83
CA GLY A 659 -10.44 -27.03 -4.47
C GLY A 659 -10.81 -28.31 -3.71
N GLN A 660 -11.78 -29.08 -4.19
CA GLN A 660 -12.24 -30.34 -3.60
C GLN A 660 -12.33 -31.46 -4.62
N THR A 661 -12.95 -31.21 -5.76
CA THR A 661 -13.28 -32.24 -6.77
C THR A 661 -12.77 -31.84 -8.15
N TRP A 662 -12.59 -32.86 -9.00
CA TRP A 662 -12.26 -32.68 -10.40
C TRP A 662 -13.48 -32.97 -11.27
N THR A 663 -13.88 -31.99 -12.09
CA THR A 663 -15.01 -32.10 -13.05
C THR A 663 -14.47 -32.10 -14.47
N ARG A 664 -14.92 -33.04 -15.31
CA ARG A 664 -14.53 -33.05 -16.72
C ARG A 664 -15.15 -31.85 -17.44
N VAL A 665 -14.34 -31.13 -18.20
CA VAL A 665 -14.69 -29.89 -18.92
C VAL A 665 -14.19 -29.88 -20.37
N GLY A 666 -13.69 -31.00 -20.86
CA GLY A 666 -13.22 -31.13 -22.22
C GLY A 666 -12.60 -32.49 -22.50
N ILE A 667 -12.19 -32.73 -23.75
CA ILE A 667 -11.65 -33.99 -24.23
C ILE A 667 -10.44 -33.78 -25.16
N ASN A 668 -9.69 -34.85 -25.37
CA ASN A 668 -8.66 -35.00 -26.41
C ASN A 668 -7.49 -34.01 -26.33
N ALA A 669 -7.06 -33.58 -25.15
CA ALA A 669 -5.92 -32.68 -24.95
C ALA A 669 -4.60 -33.42 -24.71
N LYS A 670 -3.49 -32.79 -25.10
CA LYS A 670 -2.10 -33.24 -24.81
C LYS A 670 -1.21 -32.18 -24.18
N SER A 671 -1.57 -30.89 -24.25
CA SER A 671 -0.88 -29.78 -23.57
C SER A 671 -1.90 -28.77 -23.10
N ILE A 672 -1.69 -28.19 -21.92
CA ILE A 672 -2.62 -27.25 -21.33
C ILE A 672 -1.85 -26.08 -20.67
N SER A 673 -2.43 -24.89 -20.76
CA SER A 673 -1.97 -23.68 -20.07
C SER A 673 -3.16 -22.86 -19.62
N ALA A 674 -3.02 -22.15 -18.50
CA ALA A 674 -4.06 -21.27 -17.95
C ALA A 674 -3.48 -19.92 -17.56
N ALA A 675 -4.21 -18.86 -17.84
CA ALA A 675 -3.88 -17.50 -17.46
C ALA A 675 -4.65 -17.06 -16.21
N SER A 676 -4.17 -16.04 -15.53
CA SER A 676 -4.79 -15.47 -14.32
C SER A 676 -6.17 -14.84 -14.57
N ASP A 677 -6.45 -14.43 -15.81
CA ASP A 677 -7.76 -13.89 -16.22
C ASP A 677 -8.85 -14.98 -16.41
N GLY A 678 -8.49 -16.24 -16.14
CA GLY A 678 -9.39 -17.37 -16.30
C GLY A 678 -9.45 -17.93 -17.72
N THR A 679 -8.58 -17.49 -18.62
CA THR A 679 -8.44 -18.05 -19.97
C THR A 679 -7.63 -19.33 -19.93
N ILE A 680 -8.12 -20.38 -20.58
CA ILE A 680 -7.46 -21.68 -20.69
C ILE A 680 -7.21 -21.99 -22.15
N ALA A 681 -6.00 -22.43 -22.49
CA ALA A 681 -5.64 -22.89 -23.83
C ALA A 681 -5.15 -24.32 -23.78
N VAL A 682 -5.54 -25.12 -24.77
CA VAL A 682 -5.07 -26.50 -24.94
C VAL A 682 -4.62 -26.76 -26.36
N VAL A 683 -3.69 -27.70 -26.50
CA VAL A 683 -3.40 -28.36 -27.77
C VAL A 683 -4.01 -29.75 -27.69
N ASN A 684 -4.85 -30.12 -28.69
CA ASN A 684 -5.45 -31.42 -28.73
C ASN A 684 -4.49 -32.49 -29.29
N VAL A 685 -4.88 -33.73 -29.28
CA VAL A 685 -4.09 -34.85 -29.80
C VAL A 685 -3.77 -34.74 -31.30
N ASN A 686 -4.57 -33.99 -32.07
CA ASN A 686 -4.38 -33.70 -33.49
C ASN A 686 -3.56 -32.42 -33.75
N ASN A 687 -2.98 -31.86 -32.71
CA ASN A 687 -2.20 -30.59 -32.72
C ASN A 687 -3.01 -29.32 -32.94
N ASP A 688 -4.36 -29.36 -32.91
CA ASP A 688 -5.20 -28.17 -32.99
C ASP A 688 -5.17 -27.40 -31.69
N VAL A 689 -5.21 -26.08 -31.78
CA VAL A 689 -5.28 -25.17 -30.64
C VAL A 689 -6.74 -24.85 -30.32
N TRP A 690 -7.11 -24.96 -29.04
CA TRP A 690 -8.43 -24.63 -28.55
C TRP A 690 -8.35 -23.70 -27.34
N LEU A 691 -9.27 -22.75 -27.26
CA LEU A 691 -9.34 -21.72 -26.22
C LEU A 691 -10.68 -21.77 -25.48
N LYS A 692 -10.62 -21.72 -24.17
CA LYS A 692 -11.77 -21.51 -23.28
C LYS A 692 -11.58 -20.17 -22.56
N GLN A 693 -12.57 -19.28 -22.70
CA GLN A 693 -12.44 -17.90 -22.23
C GLN A 693 -12.94 -17.70 -20.79
N LYS A 694 -13.53 -18.73 -20.17
CA LYS A 694 -14.08 -18.65 -18.80
C LYS A 694 -13.64 -19.85 -17.99
N ASP A 695 -13.24 -19.58 -16.76
CA ASP A 695 -12.96 -20.60 -15.75
C ASP A 695 -14.28 -21.10 -15.12
N ASP A 696 -14.96 -21.99 -15.81
CA ASP A 696 -16.21 -22.64 -15.39
C ASP A 696 -16.24 -24.12 -15.77
N ASN A 697 -17.31 -24.83 -15.36
CA ASN A 697 -17.49 -26.27 -15.62
C ASN A 697 -18.15 -26.58 -16.98
N THR A 698 -18.26 -25.61 -17.89
CA THR A 698 -18.81 -25.84 -19.25
C THR A 698 -17.78 -26.42 -20.19
N GLU A 699 -18.20 -27.12 -21.20
CA GLU A 699 -17.33 -27.60 -22.31
C GLU A 699 -17.34 -26.63 -23.51
N ALA A 700 -17.33 -25.30 -23.22
CA ALA A 700 -17.37 -24.27 -24.25
C ALA A 700 -15.95 -23.91 -24.74
N TRP A 701 -15.49 -24.60 -25.75
CA TRP A 701 -14.17 -24.41 -26.38
C TRP A 701 -14.30 -23.82 -27.79
N THR A 702 -13.43 -22.90 -28.14
CA THR A 702 -13.34 -22.27 -29.46
C THR A 702 -12.01 -22.64 -30.09
N GLN A 703 -12.02 -23.12 -31.32
CA GLN A 703 -10.78 -23.43 -32.06
C GLN A 703 -10.08 -22.13 -32.49
N VAL A 704 -8.78 -22.08 -32.27
CA VAL A 704 -7.89 -21.04 -32.78
C VAL A 704 -7.18 -21.62 -34.02
N PRO A 705 -7.14 -20.92 -35.16
CA PRO A 705 -6.45 -21.40 -36.34
C PRO A 705 -4.98 -21.70 -36.05
N GLY A 706 -4.44 -22.77 -36.66
CA GLY A 706 -3.05 -23.18 -36.52
C GLY A 706 -2.85 -24.52 -35.80
N LYS A 707 -1.60 -25.00 -35.85
CA LYS A 707 -1.16 -26.25 -35.23
C LYS A 707 -0.01 -25.97 -34.28
N ALA A 708 -0.03 -26.60 -33.09
CA ALA A 708 1.04 -26.45 -32.11
C ALA A 708 1.43 -27.80 -31.47
N ALA A 709 2.65 -27.88 -30.98
CA ALA A 709 3.11 -28.96 -30.11
C ALA A 709 2.85 -28.63 -28.62
N LYS A 710 3.01 -27.36 -28.22
CA LYS A 710 2.82 -26.83 -26.88
C LYS A 710 2.13 -25.47 -26.93
N ILE A 711 1.48 -25.09 -25.85
CA ILE A 711 0.78 -23.82 -25.73
C ILE A 711 1.11 -23.17 -24.37
N ALA A 712 1.26 -21.84 -24.37
CA ALA A 712 1.29 -20.99 -23.18
C ALA A 712 0.34 -19.83 -23.38
N VAL A 713 -0.59 -19.62 -22.44
CA VAL A 713 -1.54 -18.53 -22.48
C VAL A 713 -1.14 -17.48 -21.46
N MET A 714 -1.04 -16.24 -21.90
CA MET A 714 -0.73 -15.07 -21.06
C MET A 714 -2.02 -14.36 -20.64
N SER A 715 -2.94 -14.22 -21.59
CA SER A 715 -4.26 -13.63 -21.40
C SER A 715 -5.18 -14.04 -22.54
N ARG A 716 -6.46 -13.64 -22.51
CA ARG A 716 -7.43 -13.85 -23.58
C ARG A 716 -6.92 -13.41 -24.98
N ASN A 717 -6.11 -12.37 -25.02
CA ASN A 717 -5.63 -11.74 -26.26
C ASN A 717 -4.16 -12.07 -26.57
N SER A 718 -3.52 -12.94 -25.80
CA SER A 718 -2.12 -13.24 -25.93
C SER A 718 -1.86 -14.73 -25.75
N LEU A 719 -1.61 -15.42 -26.87
CA LEU A 719 -1.26 -16.82 -26.93
C LEU A 719 0.15 -17.02 -27.49
N TRP A 720 0.90 -17.91 -26.87
CA TRP A 720 2.23 -18.32 -27.28
C TRP A 720 2.28 -19.81 -27.50
N SER A 721 2.97 -20.27 -28.52
CA SER A 721 3.03 -21.68 -28.81
C SER A 721 4.39 -22.11 -29.29
N ILE A 722 4.67 -23.41 -29.19
CA ILE A 722 5.73 -24.08 -29.90
C ILE A 722 5.09 -24.87 -31.05
N GLY A 723 5.51 -24.57 -32.27
CA GLY A 723 5.08 -25.28 -33.46
C GLY A 723 5.60 -26.72 -33.52
N LEU A 724 5.12 -27.47 -34.46
CA LEU A 724 5.64 -28.84 -34.75
C LEU A 724 7.09 -28.82 -35.25
N ASP A 725 7.51 -27.70 -35.78
CA ASP A 725 8.86 -27.40 -36.25
C ASP A 725 9.80 -26.92 -35.11
N LYS A 726 9.33 -26.95 -33.85
CA LYS A 726 10.03 -26.47 -32.66
C LYS A 726 10.27 -24.95 -32.63
N ASN A 727 9.68 -24.18 -33.53
CA ASN A 727 9.75 -22.74 -33.52
C ASN A 727 8.73 -22.15 -32.54
N VAL A 728 9.01 -20.95 -32.01
CA VAL A 728 8.14 -20.24 -31.09
C VAL A 728 7.28 -19.23 -31.85
N TYR A 729 6.00 -19.25 -31.61
CA TYR A 729 5.03 -18.39 -32.28
C TYR A 729 4.17 -17.62 -31.25
N ARG A 730 3.79 -16.42 -31.63
CA ARG A 730 2.84 -15.60 -30.90
C ARG A 730 1.61 -15.34 -31.77
N ALA A 731 0.41 -15.61 -31.24
CA ALA A 731 -0.82 -15.23 -31.91
C ALA A 731 -1.23 -13.81 -31.51
N ASP A 732 -1.68 -13.04 -32.50
CA ASP A 732 -2.35 -11.76 -32.28
C ASP A 732 -3.85 -11.93 -31.99
N GLN A 733 -4.57 -10.82 -31.82
CA GLN A 733 -6.01 -10.82 -31.52
C GLN A 733 -6.87 -11.37 -32.68
N SER A 734 -6.33 -11.41 -33.92
CA SER A 734 -6.99 -12.02 -35.08
C SER A 734 -6.79 -13.52 -35.15
N GLY A 735 -5.93 -14.10 -34.33
CA GLY A 735 -5.53 -15.50 -34.36
C GLY A 735 -4.42 -15.80 -35.38
N ALA A 736 -3.79 -14.77 -35.97
CA ALA A 736 -2.64 -14.93 -36.83
C ALA A 736 -1.35 -15.17 -36.02
N TRP A 737 -0.54 -16.16 -36.44
CA TRP A 737 0.67 -16.56 -35.74
C TRP A 737 1.90 -15.93 -36.37
N ALA A 738 2.66 -15.16 -35.60
CA ALA A 738 3.94 -14.61 -35.98
C ALA A 738 5.08 -15.45 -35.38
N LEU A 739 6.10 -15.75 -36.20
CA LEU A 739 7.33 -16.37 -35.73
C LEU A 739 8.13 -15.41 -34.85
N VAL A 740 8.54 -15.87 -33.67
CA VAL A 740 9.22 -15.02 -32.66
C VAL A 740 10.41 -15.73 -31.99
N GLY A 741 10.76 -16.92 -32.39
CA GLY A 741 11.91 -17.66 -31.85
C GLY A 741 12.03 -19.07 -32.41
N HIS A 742 13.12 -19.74 -32.05
CA HIS A 742 13.49 -21.04 -32.63
C HIS A 742 13.93 -22.05 -31.55
N SER A 743 13.91 -23.35 -31.92
CA SER A 743 14.51 -24.44 -31.15
C SER A 743 14.01 -24.55 -29.69
N ALA A 744 12.69 -24.54 -29.47
CA ALA A 744 12.07 -24.69 -28.14
C ALA A 744 11.45 -26.08 -27.93
N SER A 745 11.51 -26.62 -26.74
CA SER A 745 10.86 -27.87 -26.28
C SER A 745 9.80 -27.66 -25.22
N ASP A 746 9.89 -26.59 -24.42
CA ASP A 746 8.86 -26.20 -23.44
C ASP A 746 8.76 -24.69 -23.36
N ILE A 747 7.56 -24.19 -22.96
CA ILE A 747 7.25 -22.77 -22.96
C ILE A 747 6.33 -22.41 -21.77
N ALA A 748 6.63 -21.29 -21.13
CA ALA A 748 5.78 -20.67 -20.13
C ALA A 748 5.61 -19.18 -20.40
N ALA A 749 4.42 -18.66 -20.11
CA ALA A 749 4.10 -17.24 -20.21
C ALA A 749 3.57 -16.73 -18.87
N SER A 750 3.87 -15.49 -18.55
CA SER A 750 3.45 -14.84 -17.30
C SER A 750 2.65 -13.57 -17.61
N PRO A 751 1.68 -13.21 -16.77
CA PRO A 751 0.86 -12.00 -16.96
C PRO A 751 1.65 -10.68 -17.05
N ASP A 752 2.93 -10.63 -16.62
CA ASP A 752 3.80 -9.46 -16.74
C ASP A 752 4.36 -9.23 -18.16
N GLY A 753 3.93 -10.01 -19.13
CA GLY A 753 4.43 -9.94 -20.49
C GLY A 753 5.68 -10.78 -20.74
N SER A 754 6.15 -11.55 -19.77
CA SER A 754 7.34 -12.37 -19.90
C SER A 754 7.02 -13.74 -20.46
N VAL A 755 7.92 -14.22 -21.31
CA VAL A 755 7.87 -15.59 -21.86
C VAL A 755 9.23 -16.25 -21.64
N MET A 756 9.21 -17.51 -21.27
CA MET A 756 10.42 -18.31 -21.11
C MET A 756 10.29 -19.62 -21.87
N VAL A 757 11.35 -20.00 -22.54
CA VAL A 757 11.42 -21.27 -23.28
C VAL A 757 12.61 -22.07 -22.82
N VAL A 758 12.46 -23.38 -22.93
CA VAL A 758 13.56 -24.36 -22.84
C VAL A 758 14.06 -24.66 -24.25
N ASN A 759 15.34 -24.45 -24.52
CA ASN A 759 15.95 -24.82 -25.81
C ASN A 759 15.88 -26.33 -25.99
N SER A 760 15.44 -26.77 -27.18
CA SER A 760 15.20 -28.19 -27.46
C SER A 760 16.47 -29.03 -27.57
N ASP A 761 17.62 -28.41 -27.86
CA ASP A 761 18.86 -29.11 -28.21
C ASP A 761 19.77 -29.27 -26.97
N VAL A 762 19.85 -28.22 -26.16
CA VAL A 762 20.80 -28.16 -25.05
C VAL A 762 20.15 -27.96 -23.68
N GLY A 763 18.82 -27.72 -23.61
CA GLY A 763 18.08 -27.50 -22.36
C GLY A 763 18.41 -26.22 -21.62
N THR A 764 18.97 -25.22 -22.33
CA THR A 764 19.18 -23.88 -21.76
C THR A 764 17.89 -23.10 -21.72
N LEU A 765 17.80 -22.16 -20.79
CA LEU A 765 16.64 -21.27 -20.65
C LEU A 765 16.86 -19.98 -21.43
N TRP A 766 15.83 -19.55 -22.15
CA TRP A 766 15.81 -18.27 -22.84
C TRP A 766 14.57 -17.48 -22.42
N ARG A 767 14.78 -16.22 -22.10
CA ARG A 767 13.75 -15.30 -21.65
C ARG A 767 13.51 -14.18 -22.66
N LYS A 768 12.24 -13.88 -22.87
CA LYS A 768 11.79 -12.68 -23.56
C LYS A 768 10.94 -11.85 -22.61
N VAL A 769 11.12 -10.54 -22.61
CA VAL A 769 10.30 -9.57 -21.88
C VAL A 769 9.53 -8.74 -22.90
N GLY A 770 8.22 -8.60 -22.67
CA GLY A 770 7.31 -7.90 -23.58
C GLY A 770 6.50 -8.83 -24.48
N ASP A 771 5.17 -8.64 -24.42
CA ASP A 771 4.20 -9.37 -25.24
C ASP A 771 4.10 -8.76 -26.64
N ASN A 772 5.10 -9.03 -27.49
CA ASN A 772 5.16 -8.53 -28.87
C ASN A 772 5.80 -9.57 -29.80
N ALA A 773 5.65 -9.37 -31.11
CA ALA A 773 6.17 -10.25 -32.14
C ALA A 773 7.64 -9.99 -32.55
N VAL A 774 8.40 -9.28 -31.71
CA VAL A 774 9.81 -9.01 -31.95
C VAL A 774 10.65 -10.17 -31.42
N GLU A 775 11.56 -10.70 -32.20
CA GLU A 775 12.50 -11.73 -31.76
C GLU A 775 13.64 -11.08 -30.94
N ALA A 776 13.48 -11.08 -29.60
CA ALA A 776 14.43 -10.51 -28.65
C ALA A 776 14.55 -11.44 -27.43
N TRP A 777 15.39 -12.44 -27.51
CA TRP A 777 15.60 -13.44 -26.47
C TRP A 777 16.92 -13.24 -25.74
N THR A 778 16.92 -13.40 -24.42
CA THR A 778 18.12 -13.37 -23.58
C THR A 778 18.32 -14.74 -22.95
N GLN A 779 19.48 -15.34 -23.16
CA GLN A 779 19.82 -16.57 -22.49
C GLN A 779 20.07 -16.36 -21.02
N LEU A 780 19.52 -17.23 -20.18
CA LEU A 780 19.81 -17.27 -18.76
C LEU A 780 20.91 -18.28 -18.48
N ASN A 781 21.96 -17.83 -17.81
CA ASN A 781 23.04 -18.72 -17.40
C ASN A 781 22.60 -19.52 -16.18
N THR A 782 22.18 -20.76 -16.41
CA THR A 782 21.80 -21.70 -15.35
C THR A 782 22.79 -22.87 -15.34
N ASN A 783 23.06 -23.39 -14.15
CA ASN A 783 23.90 -24.59 -13.98
C ASN A 783 23.11 -25.89 -14.15
N VAL A 784 21.85 -25.83 -14.57
CA VAL A 784 20.92 -26.95 -14.70
C VAL A 784 20.34 -26.97 -16.11
N ARG A 785 20.37 -28.13 -16.76
CA ARG A 785 19.65 -28.38 -18.03
C ARG A 785 18.18 -28.58 -17.72
N ALA A 786 17.31 -27.74 -18.29
CA ALA A 786 15.88 -27.80 -18.10
C ALA A 786 15.18 -28.76 -19.09
N THR A 787 14.08 -29.35 -18.66
CA THR A 787 13.13 -30.14 -19.47
C THR A 787 11.73 -29.57 -19.45
N ALA A 788 11.38 -28.82 -18.42
CA ALA A 788 10.13 -28.07 -18.31
C ALA A 788 10.36 -26.76 -17.54
N VAL A 789 9.52 -25.77 -17.82
CA VAL A 789 9.62 -24.43 -17.20
C VAL A 789 8.24 -23.89 -16.84
N THR A 790 8.18 -23.15 -15.74
CA THR A 790 7.06 -22.27 -15.40
C THR A 790 7.59 -20.99 -14.78
N ILE A 791 6.91 -19.87 -15.01
CA ILE A 791 7.32 -18.56 -14.54
C ILE A 791 6.15 -17.80 -13.89
N PRO A 792 6.32 -17.29 -12.67
CA PRO A 792 5.37 -16.34 -12.08
C PRO A 792 5.60 -14.90 -12.57
N ASN A 793 6.81 -14.56 -12.98
CA ASN A 793 7.20 -13.24 -13.51
C ASN A 793 8.58 -13.30 -14.22
N ALA A 794 9.03 -12.15 -14.74
CA ALA A 794 10.31 -12.02 -15.47
C ALA A 794 11.56 -12.40 -14.66
N GLN A 795 11.52 -12.28 -13.33
CA GLN A 795 12.69 -12.45 -12.46
C GLN A 795 12.82 -13.86 -11.86
N ARG A 796 11.78 -14.67 -11.95
CA ARG A 796 11.74 -15.99 -11.32
C ARG A 796 11.40 -17.08 -12.32
N ALA A 797 12.21 -18.12 -12.32
CA ALA A 797 11.93 -19.33 -13.05
C ALA A 797 11.89 -20.53 -12.10
N ILE A 798 10.95 -21.43 -12.35
CA ILE A 798 10.93 -22.74 -11.72
C ILE A 798 11.01 -23.76 -12.86
N ILE A 799 11.97 -24.65 -12.78
CA ILE A 799 12.24 -25.63 -13.83
C ILE A 799 12.24 -27.04 -13.28
N VAL A 800 11.96 -27.97 -14.17
CA VAL A 800 12.33 -29.37 -13.98
C VAL A 800 13.64 -29.59 -14.70
N GLY A 801 14.64 -30.06 -13.98
CA GLY A 801 15.95 -30.41 -14.56
C GLY A 801 15.90 -31.72 -15.34
N ALA A 802 16.93 -31.98 -16.18
CA ALA A 802 17.11 -33.27 -16.84
C ALA A 802 17.27 -34.42 -15.83
N ASP A 803 17.65 -34.13 -14.62
CA ASP A 803 17.74 -35.05 -13.47
C ASP A 803 16.38 -35.25 -12.77
N ARG A 804 15.30 -34.68 -13.31
CA ARG A 804 13.93 -34.71 -12.78
C ARG A 804 13.76 -33.99 -11.43
N ASN A 805 14.77 -33.24 -10.98
CA ASN A 805 14.68 -32.38 -9.80
C ASN A 805 14.06 -31.03 -10.17
N ILE A 806 13.48 -30.38 -9.14
CA ILE A 806 12.83 -29.07 -9.29
C ILE A 806 13.77 -28.01 -8.76
N TYR A 807 14.04 -27.01 -9.56
CA TYR A 807 14.94 -25.90 -9.22
C TYR A 807 14.23 -24.55 -9.33
N ARG A 808 14.56 -23.64 -8.41
CA ARG A 808 14.12 -22.25 -8.41
C ARG A 808 15.33 -21.35 -8.72
N PHE A 809 15.14 -20.46 -9.67
CA PHE A 809 16.07 -19.40 -10.04
C PHE A 809 15.51 -18.01 -9.81
#